data_fd351267bbf02cfd421fd7504a5837bf
#
_entry.id   fd351267bbf02cfd421fd7504a5837bf
#
_cell.length_a   1.000
_cell.length_b   1.000
_cell.length_c   1.000
_cell.angle_alpha   90.00
_cell.angle_beta   90.00
_cell.angle_gamma   90.00
#
_symmetry.space_group_name_H-M   'P 1'
#
loop_
_entity.id
_entity.type
_entity.pdbx_description
1 polymer ?
#
loop_
_entity_poly.entity_id
_entity_poly.type
_entity_poly.pdbx_seq_one_letter_code
_entity_poly.pdbx_strand_id
1 'polypeptide(L)'
;MNQKVMLVEKERFLLNDNCKYMITGRVSKEADIECYLDGIRLPSEANLITVMTGFMRAVETKNPGGKWVEVLVTLPENLQNYKKLQVYAVNGKERFLWYKMKTSDLMRKQGKPQLFVDGESIVREQKKVILAGWAVGTTPVSLQVYDENKKPVKITLKRNTRMDVAEMFRECEVNKDCGFHIQAENVSGKKAYLVAKDENGKKAVYQIGISKGERFKAKASLYSKKAMENYRSNGIHTVIRKSLIKLEALSKGDGLYQTWLKENRVTKKELNQQRKTVFRENIKFSLVVPLYKTDKYLLKALVDSVLAQTYSNWELCLSDGSGADSPIRSILEEYQKKDPRIKVVFNEKQLQISDNTNAAIGIATGNYIAFADHDDTLAEEAFYQMAKEISQHPEADLIYSDEDIIDIRGNRLFPHFKPDFNPDYLCCVNYICHLVVVKRTLLDRTGLLRPEYDGSQDFDFLLRCTEHTDSEKIRHIPKILYHWRSHEGSTAGNPDDKPYAVIAGEKALAGHYERMGIKAEVEYTGCPVVFRTRFVIEGDPKVSILIPNKDHTEDLNKCVTSILERSTWKNIQIIVIENNSEKEETFHYYEELEKRYSQAKVVTWDGPFNYSAINNFGAKYADGDYLLLLNNDTEVITPEWLENMMGYCQREDVGIVGAKLLYPDNTVQHAGVVVGIAGFAGHILTGYDRYATGYLWRLATTQDESAVTGACLMVKRSVFEELHGLDESFAVGLNDIDFCLRARALGKLVVFTPEACLYHYESKSRGLENTPEKKARLQKEVDHFRERYRDFLKKGDPYYNPNLSIVRGDCAFRMAYEKKDEIV
;
A
#
# COMPACT_ATOMS: atom_id res chain seq x y z
N MET A 1 -2.99 -8.28 39.57
CA MET A 1 -2.77 -8.22 38.09
C MET A 1 -4.09 -8.17 37.32
N ASN A 2 -4.21 -7.36 36.28
CA ASN A 2 -5.45 -7.27 35.49
C ASN A 2 -5.51 -8.37 34.44
N GLN A 3 -6.22 -9.46 34.71
CA GLN A 3 -6.36 -10.60 33.77
C GLN A 3 -6.92 -10.21 32.38
N LYS A 4 -7.65 -9.07 32.28
CA LYS A 4 -8.17 -8.57 30.99
C LYS A 4 -7.08 -8.11 30.01
N VAL A 5 -5.85 -7.93 30.50
CA VAL A 5 -4.70 -7.44 29.74
C VAL A 5 -3.88 -8.60 29.14
N MET A 6 -4.02 -9.81 29.65
CA MET A 6 -3.18 -10.97 29.28
C MET A 6 -3.71 -11.72 28.06
N LEU A 7 -2.86 -12.01 27.09
CA LEU A 7 -3.20 -12.66 25.82
C LEU A 7 -1.96 -13.38 25.24
N VAL A 8 -2.14 -14.57 24.68
CA VAL A 8 -1.15 -15.22 23.81
C VAL A 8 -1.56 -15.06 22.35
N GLU A 9 -0.66 -14.57 21.49
CA GLU A 9 -0.92 -14.32 20.08
C GLU A 9 -0.42 -15.45 19.19
N LYS A 10 0.86 -15.79 19.31
CA LYS A 10 1.54 -16.80 18.48
C LYS A 10 2.39 -17.72 19.33
N GLU A 11 2.66 -18.91 18.80
CA GLU A 11 3.56 -19.89 19.41
C GLU A 11 4.12 -20.82 18.35
N ARG A 12 5.42 -21.13 18.42
CA ARG A 12 6.11 -22.05 17.51
C ARG A 12 7.43 -22.57 18.07
N PHE A 13 7.92 -23.66 17.53
CA PHE A 13 9.34 -24.02 17.69
C PHE A 13 10.21 -23.15 16.78
N LEU A 14 11.45 -22.86 17.22
CA LEU A 14 12.42 -22.29 16.30
C LEU A 14 12.80 -23.33 15.24
N LEU A 15 12.98 -22.91 14.01
CA LEU A 15 13.31 -23.84 12.92
C LEU A 15 14.73 -24.40 13.04
N ASN A 16 15.66 -23.60 13.55
CA ASN A 16 17.08 -23.99 13.74
C ASN A 16 17.35 -24.68 15.07
N ASP A 17 16.40 -24.67 16.00
CA ASP A 17 16.58 -25.28 17.32
C ASP A 17 15.26 -25.87 17.83
N ASN A 18 15.14 -27.19 17.69
CA ASN A 18 13.95 -27.94 18.09
C ASN A 18 13.75 -28.02 19.62
N CYS A 19 14.71 -27.57 20.42
CA CYS A 19 14.56 -27.44 21.86
C CYS A 19 14.07 -26.07 22.30
N LYS A 20 14.05 -25.09 21.40
CA LYS A 20 13.55 -23.73 21.71
C LYS A 20 12.14 -23.51 21.22
N TYR A 21 11.28 -23.15 22.17
CA TYR A 21 9.87 -22.86 21.90
C TYR A 21 9.56 -21.39 22.19
N MET A 22 9.03 -20.70 21.20
CA MET A 22 8.73 -19.27 21.25
C MET A 22 7.25 -19.04 21.49
N ILE A 23 6.92 -18.16 22.41
CA ILE A 23 5.56 -17.75 22.76
C ILE A 23 5.51 -16.22 22.69
N THR A 24 4.68 -15.69 21.83
CA THR A 24 4.45 -14.24 21.67
C THR A 24 3.10 -13.87 22.25
N GLY A 25 3.06 -12.84 23.07
CA GLY A 25 1.80 -12.40 23.66
C GLY A 25 1.93 -11.18 24.57
N ARG A 26 0.86 -10.89 25.27
CA ARG A 26 0.71 -9.68 26.09
C ARG A 26 0.51 -10.03 27.56
N VAL A 27 1.22 -9.31 28.42
CA VAL A 27 1.13 -9.42 29.89
C VAL A 27 0.96 -8.04 30.54
N SER A 28 0.73 -8.00 31.85
CA SER A 28 0.70 -6.72 32.60
C SER A 28 2.06 -6.02 32.50
N LYS A 29 2.07 -4.68 32.46
CA LYS A 29 3.29 -3.87 32.22
C LYS A 29 4.43 -4.20 33.22
N GLU A 30 4.08 -4.54 34.45
CA GLU A 30 5.03 -4.83 35.55
C GLU A 30 5.31 -6.33 35.75
N ALA A 31 4.77 -7.22 34.91
CA ALA A 31 4.91 -8.64 35.08
C ALA A 31 6.23 -9.18 34.51
N ASP A 32 6.89 -10.02 35.26
CA ASP A 32 7.95 -10.90 34.79
C ASP A 32 7.37 -12.23 34.28
N ILE A 33 8.16 -12.98 33.53
CA ILE A 33 7.74 -14.26 32.97
C ILE A 33 8.55 -15.40 33.58
N GLU A 34 7.86 -16.43 34.03
CA GLU A 34 8.46 -17.64 34.50
C GLU A 34 7.88 -18.87 33.80
N CYS A 35 8.74 -19.76 33.32
CA CYS A 35 8.39 -20.96 32.59
C CYS A 35 8.65 -22.21 33.43
N TYR A 36 7.72 -23.16 33.39
CA TYR A 36 7.77 -24.38 34.19
C TYR A 36 7.32 -25.60 33.38
N LEU A 37 8.02 -26.71 33.57
CA LEU A 37 7.67 -28.03 33.07
C LEU A 37 7.38 -28.95 34.24
N ASP A 38 6.09 -29.29 34.47
CA ASP A 38 5.61 -30.02 35.65
C ASP A 38 6.14 -29.50 37.01
N GLY A 39 6.27 -28.18 37.12
CA GLY A 39 6.73 -27.50 38.33
C GLY A 39 8.24 -27.26 38.40
N ILE A 40 9.01 -27.77 37.48
CA ILE A 40 10.45 -27.49 37.33
C ILE A 40 10.62 -26.21 36.51
N ARG A 41 11.33 -25.22 37.05
CA ARG A 41 11.61 -23.96 36.37
C ARG A 41 12.55 -24.21 35.18
N LEU A 42 12.18 -23.70 34.02
CA LEU A 42 12.95 -23.75 32.79
C LEU A 42 13.75 -22.48 32.55
N PRO A 43 14.91 -22.56 31.90
CA PRO A 43 15.55 -21.38 31.31
C PRO A 43 14.63 -20.74 30.28
N SER A 44 14.42 -19.45 30.43
CA SER A 44 13.62 -18.69 29.49
C SER A 44 14.10 -17.24 29.41
N GLU A 45 14.05 -16.68 28.21
CA GLU A 45 14.33 -15.28 27.92
C GLU A 45 13.04 -14.60 27.52
N ALA A 46 12.72 -13.46 28.12
CA ALA A 46 11.55 -12.68 27.78
C ALA A 46 11.98 -11.33 27.23
N ASN A 47 11.83 -11.14 25.94
CA ASN A 47 12.14 -9.91 25.23
C ASN A 47 10.89 -9.04 25.10
N LEU A 48 11.03 -7.74 25.36
CA LEU A 48 9.96 -6.78 25.14
C LEU A 48 9.74 -6.64 23.63
N ILE A 49 8.50 -6.83 23.18
CA ILE A 49 8.12 -6.50 21.82
C ILE A 49 7.76 -5.01 21.82
N THR A 50 8.64 -4.19 21.29
CA THR A 50 8.42 -2.77 21.07
C THR A 50 7.58 -2.54 19.81
N VAL A 51 7.48 -3.56 18.97
CA VAL A 51 6.86 -3.59 17.66
C VAL A 51 5.46 -4.17 17.76
N MET A 52 4.45 -3.36 17.59
CA MET A 52 3.07 -3.84 17.65
C MET A 52 2.48 -4.05 16.26
N THR A 53 2.07 -5.29 15.95
CA THR A 53 1.22 -5.57 14.79
C THR A 53 -0.10 -4.79 14.88
N GLY A 54 -0.81 -4.64 13.76
CA GLY A 54 -2.12 -3.99 13.75
C GLY A 54 -3.10 -4.61 14.78
N PHE A 55 -3.02 -5.94 14.99
CA PHE A 55 -3.78 -6.64 16.02
C PHE A 55 -3.34 -6.21 17.44
N MET A 56 -2.05 -6.15 17.71
CA MET A 56 -1.50 -5.72 19.01
C MET A 56 -1.94 -4.30 19.37
N ARG A 57 -1.90 -3.37 18.40
CA ARG A 57 -2.37 -1.98 18.57
C ARG A 57 -3.86 -1.90 18.87
N ALA A 58 -4.69 -2.65 18.13
CA ALA A 58 -6.13 -2.69 18.38
C ALA A 58 -6.47 -3.20 19.79
N VAL A 59 -5.68 -4.15 20.30
CA VAL A 59 -5.82 -4.65 21.68
C VAL A 59 -5.37 -3.61 22.69
N GLU A 60 -4.27 -2.87 22.41
CA GLU A 60 -3.75 -1.83 23.31
C GLU A 60 -4.71 -0.65 23.42
N THR A 61 -5.27 -0.19 22.32
CA THR A 61 -6.27 0.91 22.29
C THR A 61 -7.52 0.59 23.12
N LYS A 62 -7.99 -0.67 23.06
CA LYS A 62 -9.18 -1.10 23.81
C LYS A 62 -8.91 -1.40 25.30
N ASN A 63 -7.68 -1.73 25.66
CA ASN A 63 -7.28 -2.13 27.03
C ASN A 63 -5.84 -1.68 27.29
N PRO A 64 -5.59 -0.40 27.59
CA PRO A 64 -4.25 0.10 27.88
C PRO A 64 -3.67 -0.53 29.17
N GLY A 65 -2.36 -0.56 29.27
CA GLY A 65 -1.63 -0.96 30.48
C GLY A 65 -1.03 -2.36 30.50
N GLY A 66 -0.79 -2.96 29.32
CA GLY A 66 0.02 -4.16 29.14
C GLY A 66 1.35 -3.90 28.41
N LYS A 67 2.22 -4.89 28.43
CA LYS A 67 3.38 -4.97 27.56
C LYS A 67 3.31 -6.24 26.71
N TRP A 68 3.78 -6.16 25.47
CA TRP A 68 3.92 -7.30 24.58
C TRP A 68 5.29 -7.93 24.76
N VAL A 69 5.34 -9.23 24.82
CA VAL A 69 6.57 -9.99 25.10
C VAL A 69 6.68 -11.18 24.15
N GLU A 70 7.91 -11.45 23.74
CA GLU A 70 8.32 -12.68 23.10
C GLU A 70 9.12 -13.49 24.12
N VAL A 71 8.63 -14.68 24.45
CA VAL A 71 9.23 -15.55 25.45
C VAL A 71 9.84 -16.75 24.76
N LEU A 72 11.14 -16.88 24.84
CA LEU A 72 11.89 -18.02 24.33
C LEU A 72 12.13 -19.00 25.48
N VAL A 73 11.55 -20.18 25.38
CA VAL A 73 11.66 -21.23 26.40
C VAL A 73 12.58 -22.34 25.86
N THR A 74 13.63 -22.66 26.62
CA THR A 74 14.48 -23.82 26.33
C THR A 74 13.85 -25.07 26.94
N LEU A 75 13.48 -26.02 26.10
CA LEU A 75 12.84 -27.29 26.46
C LEU A 75 13.92 -28.41 26.55
N PRO A 76 13.79 -29.38 27.46
CA PRO A 76 14.70 -30.52 27.51
C PRO A 76 14.44 -31.49 26.35
N GLU A 77 15.47 -32.23 25.96
CA GLU A 77 15.38 -33.22 24.88
C GLU A 77 14.40 -34.36 25.20
N ASN A 78 14.31 -34.74 26.49
CA ASN A 78 13.44 -35.81 26.99
C ASN A 78 12.02 -35.35 27.34
N LEU A 79 11.44 -34.52 26.49
CA LEU A 79 10.13 -33.88 26.71
C LEU A 79 8.99 -34.87 26.97
N GLN A 80 9.11 -36.13 26.50
CA GLN A 80 8.18 -37.24 26.75
C GLN A 80 8.03 -37.61 28.23
N ASN A 81 9.00 -37.27 29.07
CA ASN A 81 8.97 -37.56 30.50
C ASN A 81 8.08 -36.59 31.31
N TYR A 82 7.59 -35.56 30.66
CA TYR A 82 6.80 -34.48 31.25
C TYR A 82 5.38 -34.44 30.71
N LYS A 83 4.45 -33.85 31.45
CA LYS A 83 3.02 -33.78 31.09
C LYS A 83 2.60 -32.44 30.51
N LYS A 84 3.15 -31.32 31.04
CA LYS A 84 2.69 -29.98 30.66
C LYS A 84 3.77 -28.91 30.80
N LEU A 85 3.78 -27.99 29.83
CA LEU A 85 4.45 -26.70 29.95
C LEU A 85 3.49 -25.69 30.53
N GLN A 86 3.93 -24.88 31.48
CA GLN A 86 3.18 -23.77 32.08
C GLN A 86 4.04 -22.53 32.11
N VAL A 87 3.48 -21.41 31.66
CA VAL A 87 4.14 -20.09 31.70
C VAL A 87 3.28 -19.14 32.52
N TYR A 88 3.93 -18.48 33.45
CA TYR A 88 3.28 -17.58 34.39
C TYR A 88 3.75 -16.16 34.18
N ALA A 89 2.83 -15.20 34.27
CA ALA A 89 3.15 -13.81 34.50
C ALA A 89 3.18 -13.56 36.00
N VAL A 90 4.28 -13.01 36.50
CA VAL A 90 4.57 -12.85 37.95
C VAL A 90 4.76 -11.37 38.25
N ASN A 91 4.12 -10.87 39.30
CA ASN A 91 4.32 -9.52 39.84
C ASN A 91 4.40 -9.59 41.36
N GLY A 92 5.59 -9.49 41.90
CA GLY A 92 5.84 -9.67 43.29
C GLY A 92 5.40 -11.06 43.80
N LYS A 93 4.42 -11.13 44.72
CA LYS A 93 3.86 -12.40 45.23
C LYS A 93 2.70 -12.96 44.38
N GLU A 94 2.16 -12.21 43.43
CA GLU A 94 1.06 -12.65 42.60
C GLU A 94 1.58 -13.38 41.35
N ARG A 95 0.97 -14.54 41.08
CA ARG A 95 1.36 -15.42 39.97
C ARG A 95 0.13 -15.85 39.17
N PHE A 96 0.11 -15.55 37.88
CA PHE A 96 -0.99 -15.86 37.00
C PHE A 96 -0.56 -16.78 35.85
N LEU A 97 -1.30 -17.85 35.64
CA LEU A 97 -1.07 -18.74 34.51
C LEU A 97 -1.39 -17.99 33.20
N TRP A 98 -0.32 -17.67 32.44
CA TRP A 98 -0.43 -16.96 31.16
C TRP A 98 -0.58 -17.93 30.00
N TYR A 99 0.16 -19.06 30.01
CA TYR A 99 0.15 -20.06 28.96
C TYR A 99 0.27 -21.47 29.52
N LYS A 100 -0.39 -22.44 28.86
CA LYS A 100 -0.32 -23.83 29.22
C LYS A 100 -0.49 -24.73 28.00
N MET A 101 0.39 -25.75 27.85
CA MET A 101 0.31 -26.75 26.80
C MET A 101 0.73 -28.13 27.31
N LYS A 102 0.09 -29.21 26.81
CA LYS A 102 0.54 -30.58 27.06
C LYS A 102 1.81 -30.86 26.26
N THR A 103 2.75 -31.58 26.87
CA THR A 103 4.00 -31.96 26.18
C THR A 103 3.76 -32.84 24.96
N SER A 104 2.72 -33.70 24.99
CA SER A 104 2.29 -34.47 23.81
C SER A 104 1.86 -33.61 22.63
N ASP A 105 1.35 -32.40 22.87
CA ASP A 105 0.97 -31.47 21.82
C ASP A 105 2.23 -30.70 21.31
N LEU A 106 3.16 -30.38 22.21
CA LEU A 106 4.46 -29.82 21.85
C LEU A 106 5.26 -30.78 20.96
N MET A 107 5.39 -32.04 21.37
CA MET A 107 6.10 -33.06 20.56
C MET A 107 5.50 -33.25 19.17
N ARG A 108 4.18 -33.10 19.01
CA ARG A 108 3.54 -33.15 17.70
C ARG A 108 3.87 -31.97 16.80
N LYS A 109 4.22 -30.81 17.37
CA LYS A 109 4.60 -29.60 16.65
C LYS A 109 6.13 -29.56 16.35
N GLN A 110 6.92 -30.26 17.13
CA GLN A 110 8.37 -30.19 17.11
C GLN A 110 8.97 -30.61 15.76
N GLY A 111 9.75 -29.74 15.16
CA GLY A 111 10.52 -30.00 13.93
C GLY A 111 9.69 -30.26 12.68
N LYS A 112 8.41 -29.90 12.63
CA LYS A 112 7.59 -29.96 11.41
C LYS A 112 7.78 -28.73 10.53
N PRO A 113 7.71 -28.88 9.21
CA PRO A 113 7.66 -27.72 8.32
C PRO A 113 6.42 -26.86 8.63
N GLN A 114 6.56 -25.57 8.45
CA GLN A 114 5.46 -24.63 8.53
C GLN A 114 4.86 -24.50 7.13
N LEU A 115 3.53 -24.55 7.03
CA LEU A 115 2.80 -24.46 5.78
C LEU A 115 1.63 -23.49 5.97
N PHE A 116 1.55 -22.49 5.13
CA PHE A 116 0.45 -21.54 5.12
C PHE A 116 -0.07 -21.34 3.69
N VAL A 117 -1.38 -21.28 3.53
CA VAL A 117 -2.06 -21.03 2.26
C VAL A 117 -2.71 -19.66 2.34
N ASP A 118 -2.21 -18.71 1.57
CA ASP A 118 -2.70 -17.32 1.49
C ASP A 118 -3.96 -17.24 0.62
N GLY A 119 -3.99 -18.04 -0.47
CA GLY A 119 -5.09 -18.06 -1.43
C GLY A 119 -5.47 -19.47 -1.89
N GLU A 120 -6.77 -19.71 -2.06
CA GLU A 120 -7.34 -20.97 -2.56
C GLU A 120 -8.45 -20.64 -3.57
N SER A 121 -8.32 -21.14 -4.80
CA SER A 121 -9.35 -21.09 -5.83
C SER A 121 -9.65 -22.49 -6.39
N ILE A 122 -10.92 -22.79 -6.67
CA ILE A 122 -11.36 -24.09 -7.16
C ILE A 122 -12.27 -23.92 -8.36
N VAL A 123 -11.78 -24.37 -9.51
CA VAL A 123 -12.51 -24.38 -10.77
C VAL A 123 -13.11 -25.77 -10.96
N ARG A 124 -14.41 -25.90 -10.63
CA ARG A 124 -15.09 -27.21 -10.58
C ARG A 124 -15.26 -27.86 -11.95
N GLU A 125 -15.60 -27.08 -12.95
CA GLU A 125 -15.84 -27.55 -14.33
C GLU A 125 -14.58 -28.16 -14.92
N GLN A 126 -13.42 -27.63 -14.57
CA GLN A 126 -12.11 -28.10 -15.02
C GLN A 126 -11.46 -29.07 -14.02
N LYS A 127 -12.08 -29.35 -12.88
CA LYS A 127 -11.49 -30.15 -11.78
C LYS A 127 -10.12 -29.63 -11.35
N LYS A 128 -9.95 -28.31 -11.35
CA LYS A 128 -8.68 -27.61 -11.09
C LYS A 128 -8.70 -26.94 -9.72
N VAL A 129 -7.59 -27.04 -9.00
CA VAL A 129 -7.37 -26.35 -7.71
C VAL A 129 -6.12 -25.48 -7.84
N ILE A 130 -6.23 -24.22 -7.47
CA ILE A 130 -5.13 -23.26 -7.47
C ILE A 130 -4.89 -22.85 -6.02
N LEU A 131 -3.63 -22.92 -5.58
CA LEU A 131 -3.19 -22.57 -4.23
C LEU A 131 -2.00 -21.63 -4.30
N ALA A 132 -2.01 -20.57 -3.51
CA ALA A 132 -0.88 -19.70 -3.27
C ALA A 132 -0.57 -19.65 -1.77
N GLY A 133 0.72 -19.56 -1.42
CA GLY A 133 1.14 -19.54 -0.03
C GLY A 133 2.64 -19.68 0.13
N TRP A 134 3.04 -20.15 1.30
CA TRP A 134 4.46 -20.41 1.58
C TRP A 134 4.66 -21.68 2.44
N ALA A 135 5.84 -22.29 2.33
CA ALA A 135 6.22 -23.45 3.10
C ALA A 135 7.69 -23.38 3.48
N VAL A 136 7.99 -23.50 4.76
CA VAL A 136 9.33 -23.38 5.34
C VAL A 136 9.63 -24.55 6.25
N GLY A 137 10.83 -25.07 6.19
CA GLY A 137 11.35 -26.14 7.06
C GLY A 137 12.81 -25.93 7.39
N THR A 138 13.38 -26.80 8.25
CA THR A 138 14.83 -26.84 8.56
C THR A 138 15.66 -27.31 7.37
N THR A 139 15.03 -28.04 6.45
CA THR A 139 15.58 -28.48 5.17
C THR A 139 14.62 -28.10 4.06
N PRO A 140 15.03 -28.17 2.79
CA PRO A 140 14.16 -27.88 1.65
C PRO A 140 12.82 -28.63 1.73
N VAL A 141 11.73 -27.91 1.44
CA VAL A 141 10.37 -28.45 1.56
C VAL A 141 9.80 -28.75 0.18
N SER A 142 9.41 -30.02 -0.03
CA SER A 142 8.66 -30.46 -1.20
C SER A 142 7.14 -30.30 -0.98
N LEU A 143 6.43 -29.98 -2.05
CA LEU A 143 4.97 -29.76 -2.03
C LEU A 143 4.29 -30.72 -3.00
N GLN A 144 3.21 -31.35 -2.55
CA GLN A 144 2.42 -32.26 -3.37
C GLN A 144 0.94 -32.19 -2.97
N VAL A 145 0.06 -32.16 -3.97
CA VAL A 145 -1.38 -32.27 -3.74
C VAL A 145 -1.82 -33.72 -3.91
N TYR A 146 -2.70 -34.17 -3.01
CA TYR A 146 -3.33 -35.50 -3.02
C TYR A 146 -4.84 -35.36 -3.06
N ASP A 147 -5.52 -36.25 -3.80
CA ASP A 147 -6.97 -36.36 -3.79
C ASP A 147 -7.53 -36.96 -2.48
N GLU A 148 -8.85 -37.11 -2.38
CA GLU A 148 -9.49 -37.69 -1.17
C GLU A 148 -9.08 -39.13 -0.91
N ASN A 149 -8.64 -39.87 -1.91
CA ASN A 149 -8.17 -41.24 -1.82
C ASN A 149 -6.67 -41.35 -1.56
N LYS A 150 -6.00 -40.20 -1.27
CA LYS A 150 -4.56 -40.07 -1.03
C LYS A 150 -3.71 -40.43 -2.25
N LYS A 151 -4.26 -40.34 -3.45
CA LYS A 151 -3.49 -40.47 -4.69
C LYS A 151 -2.85 -39.12 -5.04
N PRO A 152 -1.57 -39.09 -5.44
CA PRO A 152 -0.94 -37.84 -5.86
C PRO A 152 -1.60 -37.31 -7.14
N VAL A 153 -1.85 -36.02 -7.16
CA VAL A 153 -2.42 -35.28 -8.27
C VAL A 153 -1.29 -34.57 -9.00
N LYS A 154 -1.35 -34.51 -10.34
CA LYS A 154 -0.40 -33.77 -11.14
C LYS A 154 -0.50 -32.28 -10.78
N ILE A 155 0.63 -31.68 -10.46
CA ILE A 155 0.72 -30.26 -10.11
C ILE A 155 1.71 -29.52 -11.01
N THR A 156 1.41 -28.26 -11.28
CA THR A 156 2.38 -27.28 -11.76
C THR A 156 2.73 -26.39 -10.59
N LEU A 157 4.01 -26.35 -10.20
CA LEU A 157 4.52 -25.58 -9.07
C LEU A 157 5.42 -24.48 -9.58
N LYS A 158 5.09 -23.23 -9.24
CA LYS A 158 6.02 -22.08 -9.37
C LYS A 158 6.44 -21.66 -7.97
N ARG A 159 7.72 -21.42 -7.76
CA ARG A 159 8.26 -20.83 -6.53
C ARG A 159 8.37 -19.32 -6.71
N ASN A 160 8.16 -18.58 -5.63
CA ASN A 160 8.32 -17.13 -5.60
C ASN A 160 9.01 -16.71 -4.30
N THR A 161 9.68 -15.57 -4.37
CA THR A 161 10.40 -14.99 -3.24
C THR A 161 9.40 -14.39 -2.23
N ARG A 162 9.61 -14.69 -0.95
CA ARG A 162 8.80 -14.23 0.18
C ARG A 162 9.71 -13.66 1.27
N MET A 163 10.12 -12.41 1.07
CA MET A 163 10.97 -11.71 2.03
C MET A 163 10.29 -11.55 3.40
N ASP A 164 8.98 -11.34 3.42
CA ASP A 164 8.14 -11.29 4.62
C ASP A 164 8.22 -12.60 5.44
N VAL A 165 8.26 -13.73 4.77
CA VAL A 165 8.41 -15.04 5.41
C VAL A 165 9.85 -15.28 5.86
N ALA A 166 10.84 -14.90 5.04
CA ALA A 166 12.25 -15.01 5.42
C ALA A 166 12.56 -14.20 6.69
N GLU A 167 12.00 -13.01 6.81
CA GLU A 167 12.13 -12.17 8.00
C GLU A 167 11.39 -12.75 9.21
N MET A 168 10.21 -13.36 9.01
CA MET A 168 9.46 -14.03 10.08
C MET A 168 10.27 -15.19 10.71
N PHE A 169 11.17 -15.81 9.96
CA PHE A 169 12.04 -16.92 10.38
C PHE A 169 13.52 -16.53 10.36
N ARG A 170 13.82 -15.28 10.75
CA ARG A 170 15.18 -14.69 10.75
C ARG A 170 16.20 -15.44 11.61
N GLU A 171 15.73 -16.32 12.49
CA GLU A 171 16.61 -17.17 13.32
C GLU A 171 17.30 -18.28 12.53
N CYS A 172 16.93 -18.51 11.29
CA CYS A 172 17.58 -19.47 10.38
C CYS A 172 17.68 -18.86 8.98
N GLU A 173 18.67 -19.31 8.19
CA GLU A 173 18.76 -18.99 6.76
C GLU A 173 17.65 -19.73 6.01
N VAL A 174 16.46 -19.15 5.99
CA VAL A 174 15.34 -19.66 5.22
C VAL A 174 15.55 -19.31 3.76
N ASN A 175 15.36 -20.30 2.88
CA ASN A 175 15.32 -20.02 1.45
C ASN A 175 14.25 -18.94 1.17
N LYS A 176 14.67 -17.82 0.61
CA LYS A 176 13.78 -16.70 0.27
C LYS A 176 12.68 -17.11 -0.71
N ASP A 177 12.94 -18.13 -1.54
CA ASP A 177 11.97 -18.69 -2.49
C ASP A 177 11.06 -19.75 -1.84
N CYS A 178 10.63 -19.47 -0.61
CA CYS A 178 9.73 -20.33 0.15
C CYS A 178 8.25 -20.17 -0.23
N GLY A 179 7.91 -19.15 -1.00
CA GLY A 179 6.58 -18.98 -1.55
C GLY A 179 6.24 -19.99 -2.63
N PHE A 180 4.95 -20.24 -2.86
CA PHE A 180 4.50 -21.13 -3.89
C PHE A 180 3.19 -20.68 -4.54
N HIS A 181 3.08 -20.99 -5.83
CA HIS A 181 1.83 -21.01 -6.58
C HIS A 181 1.69 -22.40 -7.19
N ILE A 182 0.62 -23.12 -6.82
CA ILE A 182 0.35 -24.48 -7.26
C ILE A 182 -0.93 -24.50 -8.07
N GLN A 183 -0.88 -25.12 -9.26
CA GLN A 183 -2.04 -25.54 -10.04
C GLN A 183 -2.11 -27.05 -10.02
N ALA A 184 -3.19 -27.61 -9.45
CA ALA A 184 -3.47 -29.05 -9.45
C ALA A 184 -4.63 -29.34 -10.39
N GLU A 185 -4.43 -30.23 -11.35
CA GLU A 185 -5.39 -30.61 -12.39
C GLU A 185 -6.03 -31.97 -12.12
N ASN A 186 -7.26 -32.17 -12.62
CA ASN A 186 -8.02 -33.43 -12.45
C ASN A 186 -8.24 -33.83 -11.00
N VAL A 187 -8.37 -32.84 -10.10
CA VAL A 187 -8.65 -33.10 -8.70
C VAL A 187 -10.06 -33.65 -8.53
N SER A 188 -10.15 -34.91 -8.12
CA SER A 188 -11.42 -35.61 -7.96
C SER A 188 -11.86 -35.68 -6.49
N GLY A 189 -13.20 -35.82 -6.26
CA GLY A 189 -13.78 -36.02 -4.95
C GLY A 189 -14.26 -34.75 -4.26
N LYS A 190 -14.54 -34.84 -2.96
CA LYS A 190 -15.10 -33.72 -2.16
C LYS A 190 -14.05 -32.90 -1.45
N LYS A 191 -12.85 -33.43 -1.28
CA LYS A 191 -11.70 -32.81 -0.60
C LYS A 191 -10.38 -33.24 -1.22
N ALA A 192 -9.35 -32.45 -1.03
CA ALA A 192 -7.96 -32.76 -1.38
C ALA A 192 -7.02 -32.28 -0.26
N TYR A 193 -5.75 -32.60 -0.38
CA TYR A 193 -4.75 -32.28 0.65
C TYR A 193 -3.47 -31.76 0.01
N LEU A 194 -3.04 -30.56 0.41
CA LEU A 194 -1.68 -30.10 0.14
C LEU A 194 -0.78 -30.57 1.25
N VAL A 195 0.28 -31.28 0.90
CA VAL A 195 1.26 -31.83 1.83
C VAL A 195 2.62 -31.14 1.58
N ALA A 196 3.14 -30.47 2.59
CA ALA A 196 4.51 -29.99 2.64
C ALA A 196 5.35 -31.01 3.39
N LYS A 197 6.41 -31.52 2.76
CA LYS A 197 7.29 -32.56 3.34
C LYS A 197 8.73 -32.09 3.28
N ASP A 198 9.45 -32.16 4.41
CA ASP A 198 10.88 -31.90 4.49
C ASP A 198 11.71 -33.17 4.12
N GLU A 199 13.03 -32.99 3.99
CA GLU A 199 13.94 -34.10 3.67
C GLU A 199 13.99 -35.18 4.76
N ASN A 200 13.68 -34.83 6.01
CA ASN A 200 13.59 -35.73 7.15
C ASN A 200 12.29 -36.53 7.21
N GLY A 201 11.39 -36.33 6.23
CA GLY A 201 10.12 -37.02 6.12
C GLY A 201 9.00 -36.44 6.99
N LYS A 202 9.24 -35.39 7.76
CA LYS A 202 8.20 -34.70 8.54
C LYS A 202 7.26 -33.93 7.63
N LYS A 203 5.99 -33.87 7.99
CA LYS A 203 4.94 -33.33 7.11
C LYS A 203 4.07 -32.30 7.81
N ALA A 204 3.71 -31.24 7.06
CA ALA A 204 2.56 -30.39 7.33
C ALA A 204 1.48 -30.63 6.25
N VAL A 205 0.20 -30.59 6.64
CA VAL A 205 -0.92 -30.93 5.76
C VAL A 205 -1.96 -29.83 5.84
N TYR A 206 -2.37 -29.31 4.68
CA TYR A 206 -3.49 -28.39 4.52
C TYR A 206 -4.63 -29.11 3.79
N GLN A 207 -5.85 -29.09 4.35
CA GLN A 207 -7.03 -29.73 3.75
C GLN A 207 -7.77 -28.72 2.87
N ILE A 208 -8.00 -29.10 1.63
CA ILE A 208 -8.72 -28.33 0.61
C ILE A 208 -10.16 -28.87 0.51
N GLY A 209 -11.15 -28.04 0.69
CA GLY A 209 -12.56 -28.41 0.54
C GLY A 209 -13.08 -28.19 -0.87
N ILE A 210 -13.23 -29.21 -1.70
CA ILE A 210 -13.68 -29.09 -3.09
C ILE A 210 -15.19 -28.84 -3.19
N SER A 211 -16.02 -29.49 -2.37
CA SER A 211 -17.48 -29.25 -2.33
C SER A 211 -17.82 -28.04 -1.42
N LYS A 212 -18.97 -27.37 -1.68
CA LYS A 212 -19.41 -26.25 -0.82
C LYS A 212 -19.52 -26.65 0.64
N GLY A 213 -20.08 -27.85 0.92
CA GLY A 213 -20.22 -28.37 2.28
C GLY A 213 -18.89 -28.72 2.95
N GLU A 214 -17.94 -29.29 2.22
CA GLU A 214 -16.63 -29.61 2.74
C GLU A 214 -15.76 -28.33 2.95
N ARG A 215 -15.90 -27.29 2.11
CA ARG A 215 -15.28 -25.98 2.38
C ARG A 215 -15.78 -25.38 3.69
N PHE A 216 -17.09 -25.43 3.91
CA PHE A 216 -17.66 -24.95 5.16
C PHE A 216 -17.14 -25.77 6.34
N LYS A 217 -17.12 -27.11 6.23
CA LYS A 217 -16.58 -28.01 7.25
C LYS A 217 -15.08 -27.81 7.46
N ALA A 218 -14.27 -27.65 6.39
CA ALA A 218 -12.84 -27.41 6.50
C ALA A 218 -12.55 -26.08 7.20
N LYS A 219 -13.24 -24.99 6.81
CA LYS A 219 -13.16 -23.70 7.51
C LYS A 219 -13.65 -23.82 8.97
N ALA A 220 -14.80 -24.45 9.21
CA ALA A 220 -15.32 -24.67 10.57
C ALA A 220 -14.37 -25.54 11.42
N SER A 221 -13.77 -26.60 10.84
CA SER A 221 -12.78 -27.44 11.51
C SER A 221 -11.50 -26.69 11.81
N LEU A 222 -11.02 -25.84 10.89
CA LEU A 222 -9.84 -25.00 11.11
C LEU A 222 -10.11 -23.98 12.24
N TYR A 223 -11.30 -23.37 12.24
CA TYR A 223 -11.73 -22.46 13.30
C TYR A 223 -11.95 -23.17 14.63
N SER A 224 -12.59 -24.35 14.63
CA SER A 224 -12.79 -25.12 15.85
C SER A 224 -11.49 -25.68 16.43
N LYS A 225 -10.54 -26.11 15.59
CA LYS A 225 -9.20 -26.48 16.02
C LYS A 225 -8.45 -25.33 16.67
N LYS A 226 -8.40 -24.16 15.98
CA LYS A 226 -7.79 -22.94 16.55
C LYS A 226 -8.51 -22.45 17.80
N ALA A 227 -9.84 -22.54 17.84
CA ALA A 227 -10.64 -22.23 19.02
C ALA A 227 -10.36 -23.20 20.17
N MET A 228 -10.26 -24.51 19.88
CA MET A 228 -9.98 -25.54 20.86
C MET A 228 -8.53 -25.46 21.38
N GLU A 229 -7.55 -25.16 20.53
CA GLU A 229 -6.17 -24.87 20.94
C GLU A 229 -6.10 -23.63 21.83
N ASN A 230 -6.78 -22.54 21.45
CA ASN A 230 -6.92 -21.33 22.27
C ASN A 230 -7.67 -21.57 23.58
N TYR A 231 -8.72 -22.44 23.56
CA TYR A 231 -9.43 -22.84 24.79
C TYR A 231 -8.54 -23.63 25.75
N ARG A 232 -7.78 -24.58 25.20
CA ARG A 232 -6.85 -25.42 26.00
C ARG A 232 -5.69 -24.63 26.57
N SER A 233 -5.20 -23.61 25.85
CA SER A 233 -4.09 -22.77 26.32
C SER A 233 -4.51 -21.58 27.18
N ASN A 234 -5.67 -20.98 26.94
CA ASN A 234 -5.99 -19.63 27.45
C ASN A 234 -7.40 -19.46 28.04
N GLY A 235 -8.23 -20.51 28.06
CA GLY A 235 -9.59 -20.50 28.61
C GLY A 235 -10.64 -19.85 27.69
N ILE A 236 -11.93 -20.02 28.06
CA ILE A 236 -13.11 -19.67 27.25
C ILE A 236 -13.22 -18.17 26.93
N HIS A 237 -12.82 -17.30 27.85
CA HIS A 237 -12.88 -15.84 27.65
C HIS A 237 -11.96 -15.36 26.53
N THR A 238 -10.79 -15.97 26.39
CA THR A 238 -9.85 -15.65 25.31
C THR A 238 -10.34 -16.15 23.95
N VAL A 239 -11.01 -17.32 23.93
CA VAL A 239 -11.63 -17.84 22.71
C VAL A 239 -12.76 -16.93 22.22
N ILE A 240 -13.65 -16.55 23.12
CA ILE A 240 -14.78 -15.66 22.79
C ILE A 240 -14.26 -14.30 22.33
N ARG A 241 -13.26 -13.74 23.00
CA ARG A 241 -12.68 -12.45 22.67
C ARG A 241 -11.94 -12.47 21.32
N LYS A 242 -11.10 -13.49 21.05
CA LYS A 242 -10.44 -13.66 19.75
C LYS A 242 -11.44 -13.91 18.63
N SER A 243 -12.52 -14.67 18.91
CA SER A 243 -13.58 -14.92 17.94
C SER A 243 -14.39 -13.67 17.65
N LEU A 244 -14.68 -12.83 18.64
CA LEU A 244 -15.36 -11.54 18.45
C LEU A 244 -14.50 -10.55 17.66
N ILE A 245 -13.22 -10.42 18.03
CA ILE A 245 -12.26 -9.55 17.29
C ILE A 245 -12.12 -10.03 15.85
N LYS A 246 -12.11 -11.34 15.63
CA LYS A 246 -11.96 -11.92 14.30
C LYS A 246 -13.24 -11.92 13.47
N LEU A 247 -14.41 -12.10 14.10
CA LEU A 247 -15.73 -11.87 13.48
C LEU A 247 -15.89 -10.40 13.08
N GLU A 248 -15.46 -9.49 13.93
CA GLU A 248 -15.43 -8.07 13.64
C GLU A 248 -14.42 -7.70 12.53
N ALA A 249 -13.28 -8.39 12.45
CA ALA A 249 -12.30 -8.22 11.36
C ALA A 249 -12.76 -8.87 10.04
N LEU A 250 -13.40 -10.04 10.09
CA LEU A 250 -13.98 -10.72 8.92
C LEU A 250 -15.26 -10.05 8.41
N SER A 251 -16.03 -9.41 9.30
CA SER A 251 -17.18 -8.59 8.93
C SER A 251 -16.76 -7.23 8.36
N LYS A 252 -15.53 -6.79 8.61
CA LYS A 252 -15.03 -5.47 8.22
C LYS A 252 -14.53 -5.37 6.77
N GLY A 253 -14.14 -6.46 6.10
CA GLY A 253 -13.72 -6.42 4.70
C GLY A 253 -14.91 -6.19 3.74
N ASP A 254 -15.60 -7.25 3.41
CA ASP A 254 -16.75 -7.19 2.48
C ASP A 254 -17.97 -6.44 3.05
N GLY A 255 -18.21 -6.57 4.36
CA GLY A 255 -19.34 -5.92 5.03
C GLY A 255 -19.26 -4.40 5.09
N LEU A 256 -18.04 -3.83 5.23
CA LEU A 256 -17.87 -2.37 5.27
C LEU A 256 -18.07 -1.74 3.90
N TYR A 257 -17.55 -2.36 2.84
CA TYR A 257 -17.78 -1.86 1.49
C TYR A 257 -19.26 -1.93 1.11
N GLN A 258 -19.95 -3.02 1.43
CA GLN A 258 -21.39 -3.14 1.19
C GLN A 258 -22.21 -2.09 1.99
N THR A 259 -21.76 -1.74 3.19
CA THR A 259 -22.37 -0.65 3.98
C THR A 259 -22.11 0.71 3.33
N TRP A 260 -20.86 0.98 2.95
CA TRP A 260 -20.48 2.20 2.24
C TRP A 260 -21.28 2.37 0.94
N LEU A 261 -21.46 1.29 0.16
CA LEU A 261 -22.29 1.30 -1.07
C LEU A 261 -23.75 1.68 -0.78
N LYS A 262 -24.33 1.18 0.31
CA LYS A 262 -25.70 1.54 0.71
C LYS A 262 -25.80 3.01 1.10
N GLU A 263 -24.81 3.54 1.81
CA GLU A 263 -24.77 4.94 2.25
C GLU A 263 -24.54 5.93 1.11
N ASN A 264 -23.82 5.51 0.05
CA ASN A 264 -23.43 6.37 -1.07
C ASN A 264 -24.17 6.02 -2.38
N ARG A 265 -25.20 5.18 -2.29
CA ARG A 265 -25.99 4.79 -3.47
C ARG A 265 -26.78 5.97 -4.03
N VAL A 266 -26.66 6.20 -5.34
CA VAL A 266 -27.51 7.15 -6.06
C VAL A 266 -28.96 6.67 -6.03
N THR A 267 -29.86 7.55 -5.65
CA THR A 267 -31.30 7.22 -5.53
C THR A 267 -32.00 7.27 -6.89
N LYS A 268 -33.11 6.54 -7.02
CA LYS A 268 -33.95 6.60 -8.23
C LYS A 268 -34.45 8.03 -8.54
N LYS A 269 -34.64 8.85 -7.52
CA LYS A 269 -35.06 10.26 -7.66
C LYS A 269 -33.95 11.06 -8.32
N GLU A 270 -32.72 10.89 -7.88
CA GLU A 270 -31.54 11.57 -8.45
C GLU A 270 -31.31 11.12 -9.89
N LEU A 271 -31.35 9.81 -10.20
CA LEU A 271 -31.23 9.31 -11.56
C LEU A 271 -32.31 9.89 -12.49
N ASN A 272 -33.56 10.01 -12.00
CA ASN A 272 -34.63 10.63 -12.78
C ASN A 272 -34.44 12.13 -12.98
N GLN A 273 -33.81 12.81 -12.05
CA GLN A 273 -33.45 14.24 -12.19
C GLN A 273 -32.29 14.39 -13.19
N GLN A 274 -31.30 13.54 -13.15
CA GLN A 274 -30.18 13.52 -14.12
C GLN A 274 -30.72 13.39 -15.57
N ARG A 275 -31.68 12.50 -15.82
CA ARG A 275 -32.31 12.33 -17.14
C ARG A 275 -33.01 13.58 -17.67
N LYS A 276 -33.39 14.52 -16.78
CA LYS A 276 -34.02 15.77 -17.13
C LYS A 276 -33.06 16.95 -17.25
N THR A 277 -31.83 16.77 -16.84
CA THR A 277 -30.81 17.84 -16.88
C THR A 277 -30.37 18.10 -18.31
N VAL A 278 -30.34 19.38 -18.69
CA VAL A 278 -29.84 19.83 -19.98
C VAL A 278 -28.59 20.66 -19.74
N PHE A 279 -27.49 20.24 -20.32
CA PHE A 279 -26.25 20.99 -20.33
C PHE A 279 -26.25 21.97 -21.50
N ARG A 280 -25.59 23.12 -21.34
CA ARG A 280 -25.52 24.16 -22.39
C ARG A 280 -24.63 23.71 -23.56
N GLU A 281 -23.56 23.01 -23.24
CA GLU A 281 -22.57 22.49 -24.15
C GLU A 281 -23.13 21.25 -24.87
N ASN A 282 -22.85 21.13 -26.16
CA ASN A 282 -23.17 19.89 -26.90
C ASN A 282 -22.11 18.83 -26.64
N ILE A 283 -22.13 18.24 -25.45
CA ILE A 283 -21.17 17.19 -25.03
C ILE A 283 -21.66 15.85 -25.58
N LYS A 284 -20.95 15.29 -26.56
CA LYS A 284 -21.25 13.97 -27.10
C LYS A 284 -20.12 13.02 -26.76
N PHE A 285 -20.45 11.90 -26.11
CA PHE A 285 -19.51 10.84 -25.81
C PHE A 285 -19.53 9.76 -26.87
N SER A 286 -18.36 9.33 -27.35
CA SER A 286 -18.18 8.06 -28.06
C SER A 286 -17.51 7.06 -27.14
N LEU A 287 -18.26 6.06 -26.67
CA LEU A 287 -17.67 4.94 -25.93
C LEU A 287 -17.09 3.95 -26.94
N VAL A 288 -15.77 3.79 -26.95
CA VAL A 288 -15.05 2.88 -27.84
C VAL A 288 -14.74 1.59 -27.11
N VAL A 289 -15.07 0.46 -27.74
CA VAL A 289 -14.93 -0.87 -27.14
C VAL A 289 -14.38 -1.85 -28.18
N PRO A 290 -13.19 -2.40 -27.96
CA PRO A 290 -12.66 -3.49 -28.77
C PRO A 290 -13.28 -4.82 -28.34
N LEU A 291 -13.84 -5.58 -29.28
CA LEU A 291 -14.41 -6.90 -29.06
C LEU A 291 -13.50 -7.97 -29.67
N TYR A 292 -13.23 -9.04 -28.90
CA TYR A 292 -12.50 -10.19 -29.44
C TYR A 292 -13.02 -11.48 -28.83
N LYS A 293 -13.72 -12.29 -29.64
CA LYS A 293 -14.36 -13.54 -29.22
C LYS A 293 -15.18 -13.39 -27.93
N THR A 294 -15.82 -12.24 -27.78
CA THR A 294 -16.50 -11.81 -26.58
C THR A 294 -17.65 -12.74 -26.21
N ASP A 295 -17.77 -13.09 -24.93
CA ASP A 295 -18.93 -13.84 -24.44
C ASP A 295 -20.20 -13.00 -24.57
N LYS A 296 -21.26 -13.62 -25.07
CA LYS A 296 -22.55 -12.94 -25.33
C LYS A 296 -23.21 -12.34 -24.07
N TYR A 297 -22.97 -12.95 -22.91
CA TYR A 297 -23.56 -12.46 -21.65
C TYR A 297 -22.78 -11.24 -21.15
N LEU A 298 -21.47 -11.20 -21.35
CA LEU A 298 -20.62 -10.05 -21.02
C LEU A 298 -20.94 -8.87 -21.94
N LEU A 299 -20.98 -9.12 -23.25
CA LEU A 299 -21.41 -8.10 -24.24
C LEU A 299 -22.80 -7.53 -23.89
N LYS A 300 -23.76 -8.39 -23.56
CA LYS A 300 -25.09 -7.94 -23.14
C LYS A 300 -25.04 -7.07 -21.89
N ALA A 301 -24.26 -7.44 -20.89
CA ALA A 301 -24.14 -6.67 -19.66
C ALA A 301 -23.55 -5.26 -19.93
N LEU A 302 -22.51 -5.17 -20.76
CA LEU A 302 -21.95 -3.89 -21.20
C LEU A 302 -23.01 -3.05 -21.93
N VAL A 303 -23.64 -3.59 -22.98
CA VAL A 303 -24.62 -2.84 -23.76
C VAL A 303 -25.81 -2.37 -22.90
N ASP A 304 -26.33 -3.24 -22.02
CA ASP A 304 -27.39 -2.87 -21.09
C ASP A 304 -26.97 -1.71 -20.16
N SER A 305 -25.73 -1.69 -19.69
CA SER A 305 -25.21 -0.61 -18.83
C SER A 305 -25.10 0.73 -19.55
N VAL A 306 -24.78 0.69 -20.86
CA VAL A 306 -24.73 1.90 -21.71
C VAL A 306 -26.13 2.40 -22.05
N LEU A 307 -27.06 1.50 -22.35
CA LEU A 307 -28.48 1.84 -22.58
C LEU A 307 -29.15 2.43 -21.33
N ALA A 308 -28.70 2.06 -20.14
CA ALA A 308 -29.21 2.55 -18.87
C ALA A 308 -28.72 3.96 -18.50
N GLN A 309 -27.75 4.53 -19.22
CA GLN A 309 -27.16 5.82 -18.91
C GLN A 309 -28.19 6.94 -18.75
N THR A 310 -28.03 7.76 -17.72
CA THR A 310 -28.95 8.87 -17.44
C THR A 310 -28.71 10.07 -18.37
N TYR A 311 -27.52 10.22 -18.92
CA TYR A 311 -27.20 11.17 -19.99
C TYR A 311 -27.35 10.50 -21.35
N SER A 312 -28.09 11.11 -22.27
CA SER A 312 -28.54 10.47 -23.52
C SER A 312 -27.67 10.74 -24.75
N ASN A 313 -26.82 11.79 -24.73
CA ASN A 313 -26.03 12.19 -25.89
C ASN A 313 -24.70 11.41 -25.94
N TRP A 314 -24.82 10.13 -26.24
CA TRP A 314 -23.71 9.21 -26.41
C TRP A 314 -23.89 8.34 -27.65
N GLU A 315 -22.82 7.75 -28.11
CA GLU A 315 -22.80 6.65 -29.07
C GLU A 315 -21.86 5.54 -28.56
N LEU A 316 -22.20 4.31 -28.87
CA LEU A 316 -21.40 3.12 -28.57
C LEU A 316 -20.75 2.65 -29.86
N CYS A 317 -19.43 2.75 -29.92
CA CYS A 317 -18.61 2.39 -31.07
C CYS A 317 -17.90 1.05 -30.78
N LEU A 318 -18.43 -0.03 -31.34
CA LEU A 318 -17.93 -1.39 -31.17
C LEU A 318 -17.07 -1.77 -32.37
N SER A 319 -15.87 -2.31 -32.13
CA SER A 319 -15.04 -2.89 -33.16
C SER A 319 -14.88 -4.39 -32.92
N ASP A 320 -15.41 -5.22 -33.83
CA ASP A 320 -15.27 -6.66 -33.74
C ASP A 320 -13.98 -7.12 -34.45
N GLY A 321 -12.94 -7.33 -33.67
CA GLY A 321 -11.65 -7.85 -34.10
C GLY A 321 -11.54 -9.36 -34.14
N SER A 322 -12.68 -10.10 -34.05
CA SER A 322 -12.68 -11.56 -34.08
C SER A 322 -12.39 -12.15 -35.48
N GLY A 323 -12.50 -11.34 -36.55
CA GLY A 323 -12.35 -11.73 -37.92
C GLY A 323 -13.69 -12.20 -38.57
N ALA A 324 -13.62 -12.78 -39.78
CA ALA A 324 -14.79 -13.15 -40.58
C ALA A 324 -15.76 -14.11 -39.85
N ASP A 325 -15.24 -15.00 -38.98
CA ASP A 325 -16.01 -16.02 -38.25
C ASP A 325 -16.40 -15.56 -36.85
N SER A 326 -16.74 -14.30 -36.66
CA SER A 326 -17.13 -13.76 -35.36
C SER A 326 -18.35 -14.46 -34.79
N PRO A 327 -18.28 -15.01 -33.53
CA PRO A 327 -19.39 -15.72 -32.90
C PRO A 327 -20.52 -14.77 -32.43
N ILE A 328 -20.30 -13.47 -32.45
CA ILE A 328 -21.24 -12.46 -31.94
C ILE A 328 -21.79 -11.54 -33.05
N ARG A 329 -21.43 -11.79 -34.31
CA ARG A 329 -21.80 -10.92 -35.45
C ARG A 329 -23.31 -10.65 -35.52
N SER A 330 -24.13 -11.71 -35.49
CA SER A 330 -25.61 -11.57 -35.53
C SER A 330 -26.18 -10.78 -34.38
N ILE A 331 -25.59 -10.90 -33.21
CA ILE A 331 -26.00 -10.15 -31.99
C ILE A 331 -25.68 -8.66 -32.18
N LEU A 332 -24.52 -8.33 -32.72
CA LEU A 332 -24.11 -6.96 -33.00
C LEU A 332 -25.00 -6.30 -34.03
N GLU A 333 -25.33 -7.02 -35.13
CA GLU A 333 -26.27 -6.54 -36.14
C GLU A 333 -27.68 -6.28 -35.58
N GLU A 334 -28.11 -7.08 -34.60
CA GLU A 334 -29.38 -6.88 -33.90
C GLU A 334 -29.36 -5.61 -33.05
N TYR A 335 -28.26 -5.35 -32.31
CA TYR A 335 -28.10 -4.12 -31.53
C TYR A 335 -28.10 -2.86 -32.41
N GLN A 336 -27.40 -2.88 -33.56
CA GLN A 336 -27.41 -1.73 -34.49
C GLN A 336 -28.83 -1.42 -35.06
N LYS A 337 -29.62 -2.46 -35.27
CA LYS A 337 -31.02 -2.28 -35.73
C LYS A 337 -31.92 -1.72 -34.64
N LYS A 338 -31.66 -2.02 -33.38
CA LYS A 338 -32.46 -1.61 -32.22
C LYS A 338 -32.20 -0.16 -31.78
N ASP A 339 -30.96 0.28 -31.84
CA ASP A 339 -30.57 1.62 -31.41
C ASP A 339 -29.52 2.23 -32.37
N PRO A 340 -29.86 3.33 -33.09
CA PRO A 340 -28.95 3.95 -34.06
C PRO A 340 -27.69 4.57 -33.42
N ARG A 341 -27.64 4.72 -32.10
CA ARG A 341 -26.46 5.17 -31.38
C ARG A 341 -25.39 4.07 -31.25
N ILE A 342 -25.76 2.81 -31.49
CA ILE A 342 -24.81 1.68 -31.50
C ILE A 342 -24.25 1.51 -32.89
N LYS A 343 -22.95 1.72 -33.01
CA LYS A 343 -22.20 1.61 -34.27
C LYS A 343 -21.25 0.43 -34.17
N VAL A 344 -21.13 -0.35 -35.21
CA VAL A 344 -20.24 -1.51 -35.24
C VAL A 344 -19.39 -1.47 -36.50
N VAL A 345 -18.08 -1.72 -36.36
CA VAL A 345 -17.20 -2.07 -37.43
C VAL A 345 -16.86 -3.55 -37.37
N PHE A 346 -17.07 -4.27 -38.45
CA PHE A 346 -16.72 -5.70 -38.57
C PHE A 346 -15.39 -5.82 -39.31
N ASN A 347 -14.38 -6.31 -38.64
CA ASN A 347 -13.06 -6.51 -39.26
C ASN A 347 -12.97 -7.92 -39.87
N GLU A 348 -12.52 -8.00 -41.12
CA GLU A 348 -12.38 -9.28 -41.81
C GLU A 348 -11.22 -10.12 -41.25
N LYS A 349 -10.17 -9.45 -40.75
CA LYS A 349 -9.01 -10.06 -40.10
C LYS A 349 -9.11 -9.95 -38.62
N GLN A 350 -8.47 -10.86 -37.90
CA GLN A 350 -8.31 -10.72 -36.46
C GLN A 350 -7.40 -9.53 -36.14
N LEU A 351 -7.81 -8.70 -35.22
CA LEU A 351 -7.06 -7.52 -34.77
C LEU A 351 -6.59 -7.70 -33.33
N GLN A 352 -5.41 -7.20 -33.02
CA GLN A 352 -4.93 -7.01 -31.66
C GLN A 352 -5.60 -5.78 -31.01
N ILE A 353 -5.39 -5.61 -29.72
CA ILE A 353 -6.18 -4.66 -28.93
C ILE A 353 -6.02 -3.21 -29.40
N SER A 354 -4.82 -2.74 -29.73
CA SER A 354 -4.60 -1.37 -30.20
C SER A 354 -5.31 -1.10 -31.52
N ASP A 355 -5.08 -1.93 -32.53
CA ASP A 355 -5.72 -1.77 -33.86
C ASP A 355 -7.23 -1.91 -33.77
N ASN A 356 -7.73 -2.80 -32.92
CA ASN A 356 -9.15 -3.00 -32.72
C ASN A 356 -9.80 -1.78 -32.03
N THR A 357 -9.15 -1.21 -31.03
CA THR A 357 -9.60 0.05 -30.39
C THR A 357 -9.55 1.21 -31.38
N ASN A 358 -8.49 1.31 -32.17
CA ASN A 358 -8.34 2.35 -33.18
C ASN A 358 -9.44 2.26 -34.27
N ALA A 359 -9.85 1.06 -34.64
CA ALA A 359 -10.97 0.88 -35.57
C ALA A 359 -12.30 1.38 -34.95
N ALA A 360 -12.52 1.18 -33.64
CA ALA A 360 -13.67 1.75 -32.93
C ALA A 360 -13.59 3.29 -32.87
N ILE A 361 -12.41 3.86 -32.64
CA ILE A 361 -12.19 5.32 -32.68
C ILE A 361 -12.50 5.87 -34.09
N GLY A 362 -12.17 5.14 -35.14
CA GLY A 362 -12.40 5.56 -36.53
C GLY A 362 -13.86 5.81 -36.90
N ILE A 363 -14.82 5.17 -36.20
CA ILE A 363 -16.26 5.39 -36.41
C ILE A 363 -16.89 6.33 -35.39
N ALA A 364 -16.10 6.80 -34.42
CA ALA A 364 -16.55 7.71 -33.37
C ALA A 364 -16.69 9.15 -33.88
N THR A 365 -17.80 9.81 -33.51
CA THR A 365 -18.11 11.18 -33.94
C THR A 365 -18.31 12.15 -32.76
N GLY A 366 -18.17 11.67 -31.54
CA GLY A 366 -18.27 12.48 -30.35
C GLY A 366 -17.06 13.40 -30.17
N ASN A 367 -17.27 14.50 -29.43
CA ASN A 367 -16.21 15.43 -29.07
C ASN A 367 -15.44 14.98 -27.81
N TYR A 368 -15.88 13.92 -27.19
CA TYR A 368 -15.18 13.21 -26.11
C TYR A 368 -15.19 11.71 -26.36
N ILE A 369 -14.01 11.07 -26.22
CA ILE A 369 -13.83 9.64 -26.42
C ILE A 369 -13.67 8.98 -25.05
N ALA A 370 -14.54 8.03 -24.74
CA ALA A 370 -14.48 7.19 -23.55
C ALA A 370 -14.00 5.79 -23.92
N PHE A 371 -13.23 5.18 -23.06
CA PHE A 371 -12.65 3.83 -23.28
C PHE A 371 -13.27 2.84 -22.29
N ALA A 372 -13.64 1.65 -22.78
CA ALA A 372 -14.10 0.55 -21.94
C ALA A 372 -13.74 -0.82 -22.54
N ASP A 373 -13.60 -1.80 -21.67
CA ASP A 373 -13.40 -3.19 -22.04
C ASP A 373 -14.75 -3.91 -22.24
N HIS A 374 -14.72 -4.95 -23.06
CA HIS A 374 -15.94 -5.64 -23.52
C HIS A 374 -16.65 -6.50 -22.47
N ASP A 375 -16.00 -6.77 -21.35
CA ASP A 375 -16.46 -7.62 -20.24
C ASP A 375 -16.90 -6.82 -19.00
N ASP A 376 -16.75 -5.49 -19.05
CA ASP A 376 -17.03 -4.56 -17.97
C ASP A 376 -18.40 -3.89 -18.07
N THR A 377 -18.71 -3.05 -17.09
CA THR A 377 -19.96 -2.28 -17.07
C THR A 377 -19.77 -0.88 -16.51
N LEU A 378 -20.63 0.05 -16.90
CA LEU A 378 -20.65 1.42 -16.41
C LEU A 378 -21.77 1.60 -15.37
N ALA A 379 -21.55 2.51 -14.41
CA ALA A 379 -22.62 2.99 -13.55
C ALA A 379 -23.66 3.78 -14.38
N GLU A 380 -24.95 3.72 -14.00
CA GLU A 380 -26.02 4.41 -14.74
C GLU A 380 -25.80 5.93 -14.89
N GLU A 381 -25.06 6.55 -13.98
CA GLU A 381 -24.78 7.99 -13.96
C GLU A 381 -23.42 8.37 -14.59
N ALA A 382 -22.69 7.44 -15.18
CA ALA A 382 -21.32 7.67 -15.59
C ALA A 382 -21.19 8.87 -16.56
N PHE A 383 -21.89 8.86 -17.67
CA PHE A 383 -21.84 9.95 -18.65
C PHE A 383 -22.48 11.26 -18.13
N TYR A 384 -23.44 11.18 -17.22
CA TYR A 384 -23.96 12.37 -16.57
C TYR A 384 -22.90 13.08 -15.72
N GLN A 385 -22.16 12.32 -14.93
CA GLN A 385 -21.10 12.89 -14.08
C GLN A 385 -19.95 13.45 -14.94
N MET A 386 -19.57 12.76 -16.01
CA MET A 386 -18.60 13.27 -16.99
C MET A 386 -19.09 14.57 -17.65
N ALA A 387 -20.35 14.62 -18.11
CA ALA A 387 -20.91 15.82 -18.72
C ALA A 387 -21.00 16.97 -17.73
N LYS A 388 -21.33 16.69 -16.47
CA LYS A 388 -21.36 17.69 -15.39
C LYS A 388 -19.97 18.28 -15.14
N GLU A 389 -18.95 17.45 -15.06
CA GLU A 389 -17.56 17.90 -14.86
C GLU A 389 -17.10 18.77 -16.03
N ILE A 390 -17.36 18.35 -17.26
CA ILE A 390 -17.04 19.12 -18.47
C ILE A 390 -17.76 20.47 -18.50
N SER A 391 -19.03 20.49 -18.09
CA SER A 391 -19.80 21.75 -18.07
C SER A 391 -19.30 22.73 -17.01
N GLN A 392 -18.72 22.23 -15.92
CA GLN A 392 -18.08 23.04 -14.87
C GLN A 392 -16.65 23.45 -15.23
N HIS A 393 -15.95 22.60 -16.00
CA HIS A 393 -14.57 22.72 -16.40
C HIS A 393 -14.42 22.47 -17.91
N PRO A 394 -14.87 23.41 -18.79
CA PRO A 394 -14.84 23.22 -20.23
C PRO A 394 -13.40 23.17 -20.82
N GLU A 395 -12.42 23.62 -20.05
CA GLU A 395 -10.99 23.49 -20.34
C GLU A 395 -10.47 22.06 -20.18
N ALA A 396 -11.20 21.17 -19.47
CA ALA A 396 -10.77 19.80 -19.22
C ALA A 396 -10.51 19.03 -20.53
N ASP A 397 -9.31 18.48 -20.65
CA ASP A 397 -8.85 17.70 -21.79
C ASP A 397 -8.91 16.19 -21.52
N LEU A 398 -8.67 15.76 -20.26
CA LEU A 398 -8.75 14.38 -19.80
C LEU A 398 -9.50 14.30 -18.47
N ILE A 399 -10.45 13.35 -18.36
CA ILE A 399 -11.25 13.16 -17.16
C ILE A 399 -11.25 11.67 -16.83
N TYR A 400 -11.06 11.33 -15.57
CA TYR A 400 -11.14 9.95 -15.09
C TYR A 400 -11.95 9.84 -13.80
N SER A 401 -12.38 8.62 -13.48
CA SER A 401 -13.18 8.33 -12.29
C SER A 401 -12.59 7.23 -11.43
N ASP A 402 -13.14 7.09 -10.22
CA ASP A 402 -12.96 5.88 -9.43
C ASP A 402 -13.62 4.68 -10.10
N GLU A 403 -13.16 3.48 -9.74
CA GLU A 403 -13.68 2.20 -10.21
C GLU A 403 -13.81 1.22 -9.05
N ASP A 404 -14.49 0.11 -9.28
CA ASP A 404 -14.42 -1.07 -8.40
C ASP A 404 -14.36 -2.36 -9.20
N ILE A 405 -14.06 -3.43 -8.52
CA ILE A 405 -14.06 -4.78 -9.09
C ILE A 405 -15.44 -5.40 -8.88
N ILE A 406 -15.99 -6.05 -9.92
CA ILE A 406 -17.17 -6.90 -9.82
C ILE A 406 -16.83 -8.38 -10.09
N ASP A 407 -17.52 -9.28 -9.41
CA ASP A 407 -17.43 -10.70 -9.73
C ASP A 407 -18.25 -11.04 -11.00
N ILE A 408 -18.19 -12.30 -11.45
CA ILE A 408 -18.95 -12.79 -12.62
C ILE A 408 -20.46 -12.63 -12.47
N ARG A 409 -20.96 -12.44 -11.24
CA ARG A 409 -22.39 -12.23 -10.95
C ARG A 409 -22.76 -10.75 -10.84
N GLY A 410 -21.78 -9.85 -10.96
CA GLY A 410 -21.97 -8.42 -10.79
C GLY A 410 -21.98 -7.94 -9.33
N ASN A 411 -21.54 -8.76 -8.37
CA ASN A 411 -21.37 -8.30 -7.00
C ASN A 411 -20.15 -7.37 -6.92
N ARG A 412 -20.35 -6.20 -6.35
CA ARG A 412 -19.30 -5.17 -6.24
C ARG A 412 -18.33 -5.50 -5.09
N LEU A 413 -17.04 -5.45 -5.40
CA LEU A 413 -15.92 -5.79 -4.53
C LEU A 413 -14.93 -4.62 -4.55
N PHE A 414 -13.85 -4.71 -3.86
CA PHE A 414 -12.64 -3.87 -3.85
C PHE A 414 -12.71 -2.55 -4.64
N PRO A 415 -13.10 -1.43 -4.02
CA PRO A 415 -13.09 -0.12 -4.68
C PRO A 415 -11.67 0.41 -4.82
N HIS A 416 -11.40 1.04 -5.96
CA HIS A 416 -10.19 1.79 -6.24
C HIS A 416 -10.54 3.29 -6.16
N PHE A 417 -10.36 3.89 -4.99
CA PHE A 417 -10.48 5.32 -4.75
C PHE A 417 -9.17 6.00 -5.08
N LYS A 418 -9.13 6.66 -6.22
CA LYS A 418 -7.94 7.25 -6.84
C LYS A 418 -7.67 8.65 -6.28
N PRO A 419 -6.43 9.14 -6.30
CA PRO A 419 -6.14 10.55 -6.05
C PRO A 419 -6.56 11.42 -7.25
N ASP A 420 -6.56 12.74 -7.07
CA ASP A 420 -6.48 13.67 -8.19
C ASP A 420 -5.19 13.43 -8.97
N PHE A 421 -5.02 14.09 -10.13
CA PHE A 421 -3.88 13.80 -10.99
C PHE A 421 -2.54 13.90 -10.25
N ASN A 422 -1.80 12.79 -10.31
CA ASN A 422 -0.54 12.58 -9.60
C ASN A 422 0.48 12.03 -10.62
N PRO A 423 1.30 12.90 -11.22
CA PRO A 423 2.20 12.53 -12.30
C PRO A 423 3.24 11.48 -11.90
N ASP A 424 3.87 11.62 -10.72
CA ASP A 424 4.88 10.65 -10.29
C ASP A 424 4.27 9.29 -9.95
N TYR A 425 3.06 9.26 -9.43
CA TYR A 425 2.33 8.02 -9.22
C TYR A 425 1.93 7.35 -10.54
N LEU A 426 1.50 8.14 -11.54
CA LEU A 426 1.23 7.61 -12.88
C LEU A 426 2.48 7.00 -13.50
N CYS A 427 3.65 7.61 -13.31
CA CYS A 427 4.93 7.06 -13.77
C CYS A 427 5.37 5.79 -13.01
N CYS A 428 4.73 5.43 -11.91
CA CYS A 428 4.95 4.15 -11.23
C CYS A 428 3.93 3.08 -11.58
N VAL A 429 2.68 3.46 -11.79
CA VAL A 429 1.57 2.55 -12.07
C VAL A 429 0.45 3.27 -12.81
N ASN A 430 -0.13 2.63 -13.82
CA ASN A 430 -1.32 3.16 -14.45
C ASN A 430 -2.51 3.08 -13.50
N TYR A 431 -2.64 4.03 -12.57
CA TYR A 431 -3.75 4.09 -11.62
C TYR A 431 -5.03 4.69 -12.22
N ILE A 432 -4.90 5.44 -13.33
CA ILE A 432 -6.05 6.08 -14.00
C ILE A 432 -7.00 5.03 -14.58
N CYS A 433 -6.50 4.05 -15.32
CA CYS A 433 -7.25 2.92 -15.90
C CYS A 433 -8.60 3.33 -16.48
N HIS A 434 -9.69 2.99 -15.80
CA HIS A 434 -11.08 3.21 -16.20
C HIS A 434 -11.86 3.99 -15.11
N LEU A 435 -12.98 4.67 -15.35
CA LEU A 435 -13.37 5.15 -16.68
C LEU A 435 -12.50 6.37 -17.04
N VAL A 436 -11.91 6.38 -18.22
CA VAL A 436 -11.19 7.53 -18.76
C VAL A 436 -11.92 8.11 -19.97
N VAL A 437 -11.98 9.43 -20.05
CA VAL A 437 -12.61 10.20 -21.12
C VAL A 437 -11.63 11.26 -21.60
N VAL A 438 -11.34 11.27 -22.89
CA VAL A 438 -10.39 12.18 -23.52
C VAL A 438 -11.10 13.07 -24.53
N LYS A 439 -10.83 14.37 -24.48
CA LYS A 439 -11.33 15.32 -25.46
C LYS A 439 -10.78 15.01 -26.85
N ARG A 440 -11.61 15.07 -27.89
CA ARG A 440 -11.17 14.77 -29.27
C ARG A 440 -9.94 15.56 -29.69
N THR A 441 -9.87 16.84 -29.34
CA THR A 441 -8.73 17.68 -29.67
C THR A 441 -7.42 17.27 -28.97
N LEU A 442 -7.50 16.64 -27.80
CA LEU A 442 -6.33 16.03 -27.16
C LEU A 442 -5.95 14.73 -27.88
N LEU A 443 -6.92 13.86 -28.17
CA LEU A 443 -6.67 12.64 -28.96
C LEU A 443 -6.00 12.96 -30.31
N ASP A 444 -6.46 13.99 -31.02
CA ASP A 444 -5.92 14.39 -32.32
C ASP A 444 -4.44 14.84 -32.22
N ARG A 445 -4.05 15.46 -31.11
CA ARG A 445 -2.65 15.82 -30.81
C ARG A 445 -1.79 14.62 -30.38
N THR A 446 -2.36 13.77 -29.52
CA THR A 446 -1.69 12.62 -28.94
C THR A 446 -1.49 11.49 -29.97
N GLY A 447 -2.44 11.35 -30.92
CA GLY A 447 -2.52 10.22 -31.84
C GLY A 447 -3.21 9.00 -31.24
N LEU A 448 -3.31 7.95 -32.04
CA LEU A 448 -4.02 6.71 -31.71
C LEU A 448 -3.20 5.79 -30.79
N LEU A 449 -3.81 4.69 -30.34
CA LEU A 449 -3.12 3.63 -29.62
C LEU A 449 -2.09 2.96 -30.52
N ARG A 450 -0.98 2.51 -29.96
CA ARG A 450 0.18 1.98 -30.70
C ARG A 450 0.36 0.48 -30.48
N PRO A 451 0.30 -0.37 -31.51
CA PRO A 451 0.39 -1.83 -31.37
C PRO A 451 1.67 -2.36 -30.72
N GLU A 452 2.77 -1.62 -30.84
CA GLU A 452 4.05 -1.99 -30.22
C GLU A 452 4.04 -1.95 -28.69
N TYR A 453 2.94 -1.46 -28.10
CA TYR A 453 2.68 -1.40 -26.66
C TYR A 453 1.51 -2.29 -26.22
N ASP A 454 1.03 -3.20 -27.08
CA ASP A 454 -0.06 -4.11 -26.73
C ASP A 454 0.21 -4.86 -25.43
N GLY A 455 -0.75 -4.77 -24.50
CA GLY A 455 -0.68 -5.23 -23.11
C GLY A 455 -0.48 -4.10 -22.10
N SER A 456 0.00 -2.92 -22.55
CA SER A 456 0.08 -1.66 -21.79
C SER A 456 -0.16 -0.46 -22.72
N GLN A 457 -0.96 -0.65 -23.78
CA GLN A 457 -1.30 0.35 -24.78
C GLN A 457 -2.08 1.55 -24.20
N ASP A 458 -2.88 1.31 -23.20
CA ASP A 458 -3.61 2.31 -22.42
C ASP A 458 -2.65 3.16 -21.60
N PHE A 459 -1.65 2.55 -20.99
CA PHE A 459 -0.61 3.26 -20.23
C PHE A 459 0.22 4.17 -21.14
N ASP A 460 0.71 3.65 -22.29
CA ASP A 460 1.39 4.45 -23.30
C ASP A 460 0.53 5.63 -23.77
N PHE A 461 -0.75 5.38 -24.03
CA PHE A 461 -1.67 6.40 -24.50
C PHE A 461 -1.89 7.49 -23.45
N LEU A 462 -2.08 7.12 -22.19
CA LEU A 462 -2.26 8.07 -21.09
C LEU A 462 -1.00 8.93 -20.86
N LEU A 463 0.20 8.31 -20.86
CA LEU A 463 1.46 9.05 -20.76
C LEU A 463 1.58 10.08 -21.89
N ARG A 464 1.28 9.71 -23.14
CA ARG A 464 1.27 10.67 -24.26
C ARG A 464 0.18 11.75 -24.12
N CYS A 465 -0.96 11.43 -23.54
CA CYS A 465 -1.96 12.45 -23.22
C CYS A 465 -1.42 13.50 -22.26
N THR A 466 -0.70 13.06 -21.21
CA THR A 466 -0.11 14.00 -20.23
C THR A 466 1.01 14.86 -20.82
N GLU A 467 1.70 14.39 -21.87
CA GLU A 467 2.71 15.17 -22.61
C GLU A 467 2.11 16.34 -23.42
N HIS A 468 0.79 16.29 -23.70
CA HIS A 468 0.10 17.22 -24.56
C HIS A 468 -1.00 18.05 -23.87
N THR A 469 -1.06 17.99 -22.54
CA THR A 469 -2.01 18.77 -21.75
C THR A 469 -1.40 19.21 -20.40
N ASP A 470 -1.93 20.26 -19.83
CA ASP A 470 -1.51 20.75 -18.53
C ASP A 470 -2.20 19.93 -17.41
N SER A 471 -1.53 19.73 -16.29
CA SER A 471 -2.06 18.96 -15.13
C SER A 471 -3.42 19.49 -14.64
N GLU A 472 -3.65 20.80 -14.71
CA GLU A 472 -4.89 21.43 -14.30
C GLU A 472 -6.09 21.08 -15.19
N LYS A 473 -5.84 20.65 -16.44
CA LYS A 473 -6.85 20.18 -17.41
C LYS A 473 -7.13 18.68 -17.31
N ILE A 474 -6.45 17.99 -16.39
CA ILE A 474 -6.72 16.59 -16.05
C ILE A 474 -7.59 16.57 -14.80
N ARG A 475 -8.81 16.04 -14.93
CA ARG A 475 -9.82 16.10 -13.89
C ARG A 475 -10.18 14.73 -13.36
N HIS A 476 -10.33 14.61 -12.06
CA HIS A 476 -10.76 13.41 -11.38
C HIS A 476 -12.18 13.56 -10.85
N ILE A 477 -13.02 12.56 -11.06
CA ILE A 477 -14.35 12.46 -10.47
C ILE A 477 -14.30 11.40 -9.37
N PRO A 478 -14.31 11.75 -8.08
CA PRO A 478 -14.21 10.81 -6.97
C PRO A 478 -15.51 10.02 -6.75
N LYS A 479 -15.95 9.35 -7.80
CA LYS A 479 -17.12 8.47 -7.82
C LYS A 479 -16.80 7.20 -8.59
N ILE A 480 -17.33 6.07 -8.11
CA ILE A 480 -17.20 4.79 -8.81
C ILE A 480 -18.17 4.78 -10.00
N LEU A 481 -17.63 5.05 -11.19
CA LEU A 481 -18.41 5.13 -12.44
C LEU A 481 -18.16 3.95 -13.36
N TYR A 482 -17.19 3.09 -13.04
CA TYR A 482 -16.80 1.94 -13.82
C TYR A 482 -16.68 0.70 -12.93
N HIS A 483 -17.06 -0.47 -13.46
CA HIS A 483 -17.06 -1.74 -12.77
C HIS A 483 -16.24 -2.75 -13.56
N TRP A 484 -15.03 -2.99 -13.09
CA TRP A 484 -14.06 -3.89 -13.71
C TRP A 484 -14.34 -5.35 -13.32
N ARG A 485 -14.61 -6.20 -14.31
CA ARG A 485 -15.03 -7.59 -14.03
C ARG A 485 -13.84 -8.52 -13.85
N SER A 486 -13.81 -9.18 -12.70
CA SER A 486 -12.82 -10.22 -12.41
C SER A 486 -13.33 -11.59 -12.87
N HIS A 487 -12.65 -12.18 -13.84
CA HIS A 487 -12.86 -13.56 -14.29
C HIS A 487 -11.52 -14.21 -14.71
N GLU A 488 -11.52 -15.53 -14.97
CA GLU A 488 -10.33 -16.21 -15.48
C GLU A 488 -9.92 -15.63 -16.85
N GLY A 489 -8.68 -15.20 -16.96
CA GLY A 489 -8.13 -14.53 -18.15
C GLY A 489 -8.24 -13.01 -18.16
N SER A 490 -8.94 -12.39 -17.20
CA SER A 490 -8.87 -10.95 -17.01
C SER A 490 -7.59 -10.51 -16.30
N THR A 491 -7.09 -9.32 -16.59
CA THR A 491 -5.91 -8.74 -15.91
C THR A 491 -6.16 -8.55 -14.40
N ALA A 492 -7.43 -8.32 -14.02
CA ALA A 492 -7.86 -8.29 -12.62
C ALA A 492 -7.76 -9.64 -11.89
N GLY A 493 -7.68 -10.75 -12.64
CA GLY A 493 -7.64 -12.11 -12.06
C GLY A 493 -6.25 -12.58 -11.67
N ASN A 494 -5.23 -12.29 -12.46
CA ASN A 494 -3.84 -12.66 -12.19
C ASN A 494 -2.87 -11.86 -13.07
N PRO A 495 -2.25 -10.78 -12.57
CA PRO A 495 -1.30 -9.95 -13.32
C PRO A 495 -0.06 -10.73 -13.81
N ASP A 496 0.35 -11.79 -13.09
CA ASP A 496 1.54 -12.60 -13.43
C ASP A 496 1.38 -13.46 -14.70
N ASP A 497 0.17 -13.58 -15.23
CA ASP A 497 -0.10 -14.37 -16.42
C ASP A 497 0.28 -13.65 -17.75
N LYS A 498 0.70 -12.37 -17.69
CA LYS A 498 1.01 -11.54 -18.86
C LYS A 498 2.39 -10.87 -18.80
N PRO A 499 3.51 -11.63 -18.90
CA PRO A 499 4.86 -11.05 -18.86
C PRO A 499 5.10 -9.98 -19.95
N TYR A 500 4.42 -10.10 -21.10
CA TYR A 500 4.52 -9.14 -22.21
C TYR A 500 3.98 -7.75 -21.81
N ALA A 501 2.97 -7.68 -20.92
CA ALA A 501 2.43 -6.42 -20.46
C ALA A 501 3.45 -5.64 -19.60
N VAL A 502 4.26 -6.34 -18.79
CA VAL A 502 5.35 -5.74 -18.02
C VAL A 502 6.38 -5.10 -18.97
N ILE A 503 6.83 -5.85 -19.98
CA ILE A 503 7.80 -5.35 -20.96
C ILE A 503 7.24 -4.15 -21.74
N ALA A 504 5.95 -4.21 -22.13
CA ALA A 504 5.29 -3.10 -22.80
C ALA A 504 5.17 -1.86 -21.89
N GLY A 505 4.91 -2.05 -20.60
CA GLY A 505 4.83 -0.97 -19.61
C GLY A 505 6.18 -0.29 -19.37
N GLU A 506 7.26 -1.07 -19.18
CA GLU A 506 8.63 -0.53 -19.09
C GLU A 506 8.98 0.29 -20.34
N LYS A 507 8.68 -0.25 -21.53
CA LYS A 507 8.93 0.43 -22.81
C LYS A 507 8.09 1.69 -22.94
N ALA A 508 6.82 1.69 -22.51
CA ALA A 508 5.94 2.85 -22.56
C ALA A 508 6.49 4.00 -21.70
N LEU A 509 6.92 3.68 -20.49
CA LEU A 509 7.48 4.66 -19.55
C LEU A 509 8.85 5.18 -20.02
N ALA A 510 9.74 4.30 -20.51
CA ALA A 510 11.02 4.70 -21.10
C ALA A 510 10.83 5.63 -22.29
N GLY A 511 9.88 5.30 -23.19
CA GLY A 511 9.53 6.13 -24.33
C GLY A 511 8.90 7.47 -23.95
N HIS A 512 8.18 7.54 -22.83
CA HIS A 512 7.68 8.79 -22.25
C HIS A 512 8.86 9.71 -21.87
N TYR A 513 9.81 9.21 -21.10
CA TYR A 513 10.97 10.01 -20.68
C TYR A 513 11.84 10.46 -21.88
N GLU A 514 12.00 9.56 -22.88
CA GLU A 514 12.72 9.92 -24.09
C GLU A 514 12.05 11.09 -24.83
N ARG A 515 10.72 11.06 -25.01
CA ARG A 515 9.95 12.16 -25.66
C ARG A 515 10.00 13.46 -24.85
N MET A 516 10.06 13.36 -23.52
CA MET A 516 10.18 14.51 -22.64
C MET A 516 11.64 15.03 -22.52
N GLY A 517 12.61 14.35 -23.15
CA GLY A 517 14.02 14.71 -23.06
C GLY A 517 14.65 14.45 -21.69
N ILE A 518 14.02 13.59 -20.89
CA ILE A 518 14.44 13.26 -19.52
C ILE A 518 15.32 12.00 -19.56
N LYS A 519 16.50 12.08 -18.96
CA LYS A 519 17.39 10.91 -18.81
C LYS A 519 17.01 10.10 -17.58
N ALA A 520 16.42 8.94 -17.79
CA ALA A 520 15.98 8.06 -16.73
C ALA A 520 16.10 6.59 -17.12
N GLU A 521 16.30 5.74 -16.13
CA GLU A 521 16.23 4.29 -16.25
C GLU A 521 14.93 3.80 -15.61
N VAL A 522 14.22 2.92 -16.31
CA VAL A 522 12.97 2.33 -15.85
C VAL A 522 13.22 0.88 -15.46
N GLU A 523 12.69 0.46 -14.33
CA GLU A 523 12.87 -0.89 -13.81
C GLU A 523 11.55 -1.45 -13.29
N TYR A 524 11.23 -2.70 -13.64
CA TYR A 524 10.13 -3.44 -13.02
C TYR A 524 10.48 -3.83 -11.58
N THR A 525 9.63 -3.49 -10.62
CA THR A 525 9.91 -3.70 -9.18
C THR A 525 9.71 -5.13 -8.69
N GLY A 526 9.14 -6.02 -9.53
CA GLY A 526 8.66 -7.34 -9.11
C GLY A 526 7.26 -7.32 -8.48
N CYS A 527 6.69 -6.15 -8.20
CA CYS A 527 5.29 -5.98 -7.85
C CYS A 527 4.46 -5.86 -9.13
N PRO A 528 3.35 -6.58 -9.29
CA PRO A 528 2.58 -6.57 -10.54
C PRO A 528 2.26 -5.15 -11.03
N VAL A 529 2.64 -4.87 -12.28
CA VAL A 529 2.43 -3.60 -13.01
C VAL A 529 2.98 -2.34 -12.33
N VAL A 530 3.93 -2.49 -11.41
CA VAL A 530 4.59 -1.36 -10.71
C VAL A 530 6.03 -1.21 -11.22
N PHE A 531 6.35 0.01 -11.62
CA PHE A 531 7.65 0.40 -12.14
C PHE A 531 8.34 1.39 -11.21
N ARG A 532 9.66 1.43 -11.30
CA ARG A 532 10.51 2.39 -10.62
C ARG A 532 11.31 3.18 -11.66
N THR A 533 11.45 4.48 -11.43
CA THR A 533 12.27 5.36 -12.24
C THR A 533 13.50 5.80 -11.47
N ARG A 534 14.66 5.67 -12.08
CA ARG A 534 15.93 6.23 -11.62
C ARG A 534 16.35 7.34 -12.58
N PHE A 535 16.27 8.58 -12.13
CA PHE A 535 16.74 9.72 -12.91
C PHE A 535 18.27 9.80 -12.89
N VAL A 536 18.86 10.08 -14.03
CA VAL A 536 20.30 10.36 -14.11
C VAL A 536 20.56 11.73 -13.49
N ILE A 537 21.43 11.74 -12.48
CA ILE A 537 21.80 13.00 -11.82
C ILE A 537 22.79 13.75 -12.71
N GLU A 538 22.53 15.02 -12.96
CA GLU A 538 23.40 15.86 -13.78
C GLU A 538 24.53 16.48 -12.93
N GLY A 539 25.77 16.26 -13.34
CA GLY A 539 26.94 16.77 -12.65
C GLY A 539 27.29 15.99 -11.37
N ASP A 540 27.82 16.70 -10.40
CA ASP A 540 28.18 16.22 -9.07
C ASP A 540 27.66 17.19 -8.00
N PRO A 541 26.33 17.37 -7.89
CA PRO A 541 25.72 18.33 -6.98
C PRO A 541 26.04 18.00 -5.52
N LYS A 542 26.25 19.02 -4.72
CA LYS A 542 26.56 18.88 -3.30
C LYS A 542 25.28 18.91 -2.46
N VAL A 543 25.17 17.99 -1.51
CA VAL A 543 24.07 17.93 -0.54
C VAL A 543 24.56 18.41 0.82
N SER A 544 23.99 19.49 1.34
CA SER A 544 24.21 19.91 2.73
C SER A 544 23.13 19.33 3.65
N ILE A 545 23.55 18.46 4.56
CA ILE A 545 22.69 17.76 5.52
C ILE A 545 22.67 18.53 6.83
N LEU A 546 21.51 19.07 7.21
CA LEU A 546 21.30 19.87 8.41
C LEU A 546 20.75 18.97 9.52
N ILE A 547 21.49 18.84 10.62
CA ILE A 547 21.15 17.93 11.73
C ILE A 547 21.09 18.75 13.05
N PRO A 548 19.92 19.23 13.46
CA PRO A 548 19.74 19.78 14.80
C PRO A 548 20.07 18.77 15.89
N ASN A 549 20.86 19.15 16.89
CA ASN A 549 21.24 18.26 17.97
C ASN A 549 21.25 18.97 19.33
N LYS A 550 20.80 18.27 20.36
CA LYS A 550 21.00 18.59 21.76
C LYS A 550 21.34 17.33 22.51
N ASP A 551 22.55 17.25 23.06
CA ASP A 551 23.02 16.02 23.73
C ASP A 551 22.86 14.77 22.81
N HIS A 552 22.45 13.60 23.31
CA HIS A 552 22.17 12.40 22.51
C HIS A 552 23.28 11.98 21.54
N THR A 553 24.52 12.00 21.99
CA THR A 553 25.72 11.71 21.19
C THR A 553 25.70 10.33 20.53
N GLU A 554 25.12 9.33 21.19
CA GLU A 554 24.98 7.96 20.64
C GLU A 554 24.07 7.95 19.40
N ASP A 555 22.94 8.64 19.45
CA ASP A 555 21.99 8.71 18.33
C ASP A 555 22.59 9.52 17.17
N LEU A 556 23.20 10.68 17.46
CA LEU A 556 23.91 11.48 16.48
C LEU A 556 25.06 10.71 15.83
N ASN A 557 25.85 9.98 16.62
CA ASN A 557 26.95 9.17 16.09
C ASN A 557 26.44 8.08 15.14
N LYS A 558 25.36 7.40 15.51
CA LYS A 558 24.72 6.40 14.66
C LYS A 558 24.22 7.03 13.34
N CYS A 559 23.58 8.17 13.42
CA CYS A 559 23.09 8.92 12.26
C CYS A 559 24.23 9.28 11.32
N VAL A 560 25.25 10.01 11.81
CA VAL A 560 26.39 10.48 11.01
C VAL A 560 27.21 9.31 10.46
N THR A 561 27.49 8.28 11.26
CA THR A 561 28.24 7.10 10.83
C THR A 561 27.48 6.38 9.72
N SER A 562 26.15 6.19 9.85
CA SER A 562 25.35 5.54 8.81
C SER A 562 25.35 6.30 7.50
N ILE A 563 25.33 7.64 7.54
CA ILE A 563 25.42 8.50 6.35
C ILE A 563 26.78 8.28 5.66
N LEU A 564 27.88 8.41 6.41
CA LEU A 564 29.24 8.35 5.87
C LEU A 564 29.61 6.97 5.32
N GLU A 565 29.20 5.90 6.02
CA GLU A 565 29.58 4.53 5.68
C GLU A 565 28.66 3.92 4.62
N ARG A 566 27.36 4.15 4.71
CA ARG A 566 26.37 3.46 3.85
C ARG A 566 26.00 4.23 2.58
N SER A 567 26.02 5.58 2.59
CA SER A 567 25.62 6.33 1.41
C SER A 567 26.59 6.12 0.26
N THR A 568 26.07 5.91 -0.93
CA THR A 568 26.85 5.81 -2.18
C THR A 568 27.30 7.18 -2.67
N TRP A 569 26.44 8.21 -2.56
CA TRP A 569 26.79 9.59 -2.89
C TRP A 569 27.76 10.18 -1.87
N LYS A 570 28.87 10.75 -2.33
CA LYS A 570 29.97 11.22 -1.46
C LYS A 570 30.14 12.73 -1.41
N ASN A 571 29.58 13.47 -2.37
CA ASN A 571 29.64 14.93 -2.37
C ASN A 571 28.62 15.51 -1.38
N ILE A 572 28.95 15.42 -0.09
CA ILE A 572 28.09 15.84 1.01
C ILE A 572 28.79 16.77 1.96
N GLN A 573 28.04 17.64 2.60
CA GLN A 573 28.42 18.43 3.78
C GLN A 573 27.44 18.08 4.91
N ILE A 574 27.95 17.80 6.09
CA ILE A 574 27.15 17.57 7.29
C ILE A 574 27.28 18.77 8.21
N ILE A 575 26.18 19.42 8.54
CA ILE A 575 26.12 20.55 9.46
C ILE A 575 25.33 20.12 10.69
N VAL A 576 26.05 19.84 11.79
CA VAL A 576 25.43 19.59 13.07
C VAL A 576 25.14 20.95 13.71
N ILE A 577 23.87 21.18 14.05
CA ILE A 577 23.43 22.44 14.65
C ILE A 577 23.20 22.17 16.14
N GLU A 578 24.22 22.56 16.92
CA GLU A 578 24.20 22.46 18.37
C GLU A 578 23.14 23.40 18.96
N ASN A 579 22.29 22.90 19.84
CA ASN A 579 21.26 23.69 20.50
C ASN A 579 21.17 23.41 22.00
N ASN A 580 21.95 24.16 22.79
CA ASN A 580 21.89 24.15 24.25
C ASN A 580 22.16 22.78 24.88
N SER A 581 23.17 22.05 24.42
CA SER A 581 23.66 20.82 25.08
C SER A 581 24.26 21.15 26.45
N GLU A 582 24.08 20.22 27.39
CA GLU A 582 24.49 20.41 28.79
C GLU A 582 25.64 19.46 29.19
N LYS A 583 25.85 18.40 28.38
CA LYS A 583 26.82 17.37 28.70
C LYS A 583 28.17 17.65 28.05
N GLU A 584 29.24 17.56 28.83
CA GLU A 584 30.62 17.74 28.38
C GLU A 584 31.00 16.71 27.29
N GLU A 585 30.49 15.48 27.41
CA GLU A 585 30.70 14.43 26.41
C GLU A 585 30.21 14.82 25.00
N THR A 586 29.18 15.69 24.91
CA THR A 586 28.64 16.15 23.65
C THR A 586 29.63 17.08 22.93
N PHE A 587 30.20 18.01 23.64
CA PHE A 587 31.19 18.95 23.08
C PHE A 587 32.49 18.23 22.69
N HIS A 588 32.90 17.25 23.48
CA HIS A 588 34.06 16.40 23.12
C HIS A 588 33.77 15.59 21.83
N TYR A 589 32.58 15.04 21.70
CA TYR A 589 32.16 14.34 20.48
C TYR A 589 32.17 15.28 19.25
N TYR A 590 31.72 16.52 19.38
CA TYR A 590 31.77 17.50 18.31
C TYR A 590 33.18 17.80 17.82
N GLU A 591 34.12 17.98 18.76
CA GLU A 591 35.53 18.18 18.40
C GLU A 591 36.12 16.95 17.68
N GLU A 592 35.79 15.75 18.12
CA GLU A 592 36.24 14.53 17.47
C GLU A 592 35.63 14.36 16.07
N LEU A 593 34.34 14.70 15.92
CA LEU A 593 33.64 14.65 14.65
C LEU A 593 34.29 15.54 13.58
N GLU A 594 34.55 16.79 13.90
CA GLU A 594 35.21 17.73 12.98
C GLU A 594 36.67 17.36 12.67
N LYS A 595 37.40 16.81 13.65
CA LYS A 595 38.79 16.33 13.43
C LYS A 595 38.80 15.09 12.52
N ARG A 596 37.81 14.22 12.64
CA ARG A 596 37.76 12.94 11.91
C ARG A 596 37.21 13.09 10.48
N TYR A 597 36.24 13.98 10.27
CA TYR A 597 35.52 14.10 9.02
C TYR A 597 35.53 15.57 8.53
N SER A 598 36.30 15.83 7.50
CA SER A 598 36.43 17.19 6.92
C SER A 598 35.13 17.75 6.32
N GLN A 599 34.18 16.87 5.98
CA GLN A 599 32.86 17.26 5.50
C GLN A 599 31.85 17.56 6.61
N ALA A 600 32.19 17.32 7.87
CA ALA A 600 31.37 17.63 9.03
C ALA A 600 31.77 18.99 9.63
N LYS A 601 30.77 19.78 10.00
CA LYS A 601 30.92 21.07 10.68
C LYS A 601 29.89 21.20 11.78
N VAL A 602 30.28 21.72 12.93
CA VAL A 602 29.39 22.05 14.03
C VAL A 602 29.17 23.56 14.10
N VAL A 603 27.91 23.97 14.22
CA VAL A 603 27.56 25.40 14.39
C VAL A 603 26.60 25.54 15.58
N THR A 604 26.74 26.57 16.38
CA THR A 604 25.99 26.74 17.63
C THR A 604 24.84 27.72 17.45
N TRP A 605 23.63 27.28 17.80
CA TRP A 605 22.45 28.11 17.92
C TRP A 605 22.19 28.43 19.41
N ASP A 606 22.43 29.69 19.79
CA ASP A 606 22.28 30.14 21.18
C ASP A 606 20.83 30.50 21.60
N GLY A 607 19.89 30.39 20.64
CA GLY A 607 18.48 30.71 20.86
C GLY A 607 17.69 29.60 21.57
N PRO A 608 16.45 29.87 21.95
CA PRO A 608 15.55 28.83 22.45
C PRO A 608 15.27 27.78 21.37
N PHE A 609 14.82 26.58 21.80
CA PHE A 609 14.46 25.55 20.86
C PHE A 609 13.30 26.00 19.96
N ASN A 610 13.59 26.08 18.67
CA ASN A 610 12.65 26.32 17.59
C ASN A 610 13.21 25.60 16.37
N TYR A 611 12.60 24.48 15.98
CA TYR A 611 13.08 23.63 14.89
C TYR A 611 13.26 24.42 13.59
N SER A 612 12.31 25.30 13.27
CA SER A 612 12.36 26.15 12.08
C SER A 612 13.54 27.11 12.11
N ALA A 613 13.71 27.85 13.21
CA ALA A 613 14.81 28.81 13.37
C ALA A 613 16.18 28.13 13.37
N ILE A 614 16.29 26.95 14.01
CA ILE A 614 17.53 26.17 14.04
C ILE A 614 17.94 25.74 12.63
N ASN A 615 17.02 25.20 11.84
CA ASN A 615 17.31 24.80 10.48
C ASN A 615 17.58 26.00 9.56
N ASN A 616 16.83 27.10 9.70
CA ASN A 616 17.12 28.35 8.99
C ASN A 616 18.50 28.91 9.31
N PHE A 617 18.94 28.79 10.57
CA PHE A 617 20.29 29.19 10.99
C PHE A 617 21.35 28.29 10.37
N GLY A 618 21.16 26.96 10.45
CA GLY A 618 22.08 25.97 9.87
C GLY A 618 22.25 26.14 8.35
N ALA A 619 21.16 26.45 7.66
CA ALA A 619 21.17 26.68 6.21
C ALA A 619 22.11 27.81 5.76
N LYS A 620 22.40 28.77 6.62
CA LYS A 620 23.36 29.85 6.34
C LYS A 620 24.82 29.37 6.20
N TYR A 621 25.12 28.20 6.74
CA TYR A 621 26.45 27.56 6.69
C TYR A 621 26.56 26.49 5.61
N ALA A 622 25.41 26.18 4.96
CA ALA A 622 25.33 25.21 3.89
C ALA A 622 25.91 25.81 2.60
N ASP A 623 26.65 25.01 1.82
CA ASP A 623 27.21 25.38 0.53
C ASP A 623 26.76 24.44 -0.62
N GLY A 624 25.92 23.43 -0.31
CA GLY A 624 25.40 22.49 -1.28
C GLY A 624 24.27 23.03 -2.16
N ASP A 625 24.03 22.38 -3.28
CA ASP A 625 22.95 22.69 -4.22
C ASP A 625 21.59 22.27 -3.66
N TYR A 626 21.62 21.27 -2.80
CA TYR A 626 20.46 20.73 -2.08
C TYR A 626 20.67 20.86 -0.58
N LEU A 627 19.60 21.18 0.13
CA LEU A 627 19.52 21.12 1.58
C LEU A 627 18.72 19.90 1.97
N LEU A 628 19.22 19.13 2.92
CA LEU A 628 18.53 17.98 3.49
C LEU A 628 18.31 18.22 4.98
N LEU A 629 17.08 18.45 5.40
CA LEU A 629 16.71 18.47 6.80
C LEU A 629 16.67 17.03 7.31
N LEU A 630 17.40 16.72 8.37
CA LEU A 630 17.50 15.36 8.90
C LEU A 630 17.52 15.37 10.43
N ASN A 631 16.70 14.55 11.04
CA ASN A 631 16.75 14.35 12.48
C ASN A 631 18.00 13.57 12.91
N ASN A 632 18.52 13.89 14.09
CA ASN A 632 19.71 13.26 14.68
C ASN A 632 19.52 11.79 15.09
N ASP A 633 18.26 11.31 15.17
CA ASP A 633 17.88 9.95 15.54
C ASP A 633 17.42 9.11 14.34
N THR A 634 18.05 9.34 13.18
CA THR A 634 17.84 8.54 11.96
C THR A 634 19.00 7.60 11.68
N GLU A 635 18.76 6.54 10.89
CA GLU A 635 19.80 5.62 10.43
C GLU A 635 19.51 5.18 8.99
N VAL A 636 20.47 5.37 8.10
CA VAL A 636 20.35 5.02 6.67
C VAL A 636 20.19 3.53 6.48
N ILE A 637 19.21 3.12 5.66
CA ILE A 637 18.98 1.73 5.24
C ILE A 637 19.39 1.55 3.78
N THR A 638 18.84 2.36 2.87
CA THR A 638 19.11 2.26 1.42
C THR A 638 20.39 3.03 1.10
N PRO A 639 21.43 2.40 0.54
CA PRO A 639 22.68 3.10 0.24
C PRO A 639 22.53 4.25 -0.76
N GLU A 640 21.66 4.10 -1.76
CA GLU A 640 21.41 5.07 -2.84
C GLU A 640 20.32 6.10 -2.48
N TRP A 641 20.04 6.29 -1.19
CA TRP A 641 18.93 7.16 -0.74
C TRP A 641 19.05 8.60 -1.20
N LEU A 642 20.29 9.16 -1.21
CA LEU A 642 20.53 10.54 -1.67
C LEU A 642 20.30 10.66 -3.18
N GLU A 643 20.82 9.72 -3.96
CA GLU A 643 20.61 9.67 -5.40
C GLU A 643 19.11 9.53 -5.74
N ASN A 644 18.41 8.68 -5.03
CA ASN A 644 16.98 8.48 -5.21
C ASN A 644 16.17 9.75 -4.88
N MET A 645 16.59 10.54 -3.89
CA MET A 645 15.94 11.81 -3.58
C MET A 645 16.34 12.90 -4.56
N MET A 646 17.65 13.05 -4.87
CA MET A 646 18.16 14.06 -5.81
C MET A 646 17.60 13.88 -7.21
N GLY A 647 17.45 12.63 -7.65
CA GLY A 647 16.89 12.33 -8.97
C GLY A 647 15.53 12.98 -9.21
N TYR A 648 14.67 12.98 -8.21
CA TYR A 648 13.39 13.71 -8.26
C TYR A 648 13.59 15.19 -8.00
N CYS A 649 14.40 15.57 -7.00
CA CYS A 649 14.55 16.95 -6.57
C CYS A 649 15.19 17.83 -7.64
N GLN A 650 16.01 17.30 -8.57
CA GLN A 650 16.64 18.09 -9.65
C GLN A 650 15.64 18.60 -10.68
N ARG A 651 14.46 17.98 -10.81
CA ARG A 651 13.42 18.41 -11.74
C ARG A 651 12.92 19.82 -11.40
N GLU A 652 12.61 20.63 -12.42
CA GLU A 652 12.16 22.02 -12.21
C GLU A 652 10.79 22.09 -11.53
N ASP A 653 9.91 21.14 -11.81
CA ASP A 653 8.56 21.05 -11.23
C ASP A 653 8.56 20.54 -9.78
N VAL A 654 9.65 19.94 -9.28
CA VAL A 654 9.76 19.41 -7.93
C VAL A 654 10.44 20.42 -6.99
N GLY A 655 9.79 20.70 -5.86
CA GLY A 655 10.34 21.54 -4.81
C GLY A 655 10.97 20.75 -3.67
N ILE A 656 10.26 19.70 -3.23
CA ILE A 656 10.60 18.95 -2.01
C ILE A 656 10.50 17.46 -2.28
N VAL A 657 11.42 16.68 -1.68
CA VAL A 657 11.36 15.20 -1.70
C VAL A 657 11.51 14.66 -0.29
N GLY A 658 10.62 13.76 0.10
CA GLY A 658 10.65 13.04 1.38
C GLY A 658 10.96 11.55 1.22
N ALA A 659 11.63 10.99 2.22
CA ALA A 659 12.00 9.58 2.28
C ALA A 659 10.96 8.73 3.03
N LYS A 660 10.95 7.43 2.78
CA LYS A 660 10.23 6.45 3.61
C LYS A 660 10.95 6.27 4.94
N LEU A 661 10.24 6.49 6.05
CA LEU A 661 10.80 6.26 7.37
C LEU A 661 10.15 5.04 8.03
N LEU A 662 10.99 4.27 8.71
CA LEU A 662 10.59 3.07 9.44
C LEU A 662 10.85 3.26 10.93
N TYR A 663 9.98 2.69 11.73
CA TYR A 663 10.30 2.42 13.12
C TYR A 663 11.39 1.35 13.24
N PRO A 664 12.10 1.25 14.38
CA PRO A 664 13.15 0.23 14.59
C PRO A 664 12.70 -1.21 14.37
N ASP A 665 11.42 -1.42 14.34
CA ASP A 665 10.73 -2.71 14.20
C ASP A 665 10.38 -3.08 12.73
N ASN A 666 10.90 -2.32 11.76
CA ASN A 666 10.57 -2.46 10.36
C ASN A 666 9.10 -2.16 10.00
N THR A 667 8.35 -1.46 10.84
CA THR A 667 7.05 -0.94 10.41
C THR A 667 7.16 0.49 9.90
N VAL A 668 6.28 0.84 8.96
CA VAL A 668 6.22 2.16 8.36
C VAL A 668 5.87 3.21 9.42
N GLN A 669 6.70 4.24 9.53
CA GLN A 669 6.44 5.43 10.31
C GLN A 669 5.90 6.55 9.43
N HIS A 670 6.55 6.78 8.28
CA HIS A 670 6.21 7.81 7.32
C HIS A 670 6.22 7.27 5.90
N ALA A 671 5.12 7.56 5.18
CA ALA A 671 4.95 7.30 3.76
C ALA A 671 4.02 8.37 3.14
N GLY A 672 4.32 9.64 3.42
CA GLY A 672 3.50 10.79 3.05
C GLY A 672 2.61 11.31 4.18
N VAL A 673 2.18 12.54 4.04
CA VAL A 673 1.30 13.25 4.96
C VAL A 673 0.08 13.75 4.21
N VAL A 674 -1.09 13.37 4.67
CA VAL A 674 -2.38 13.88 4.17
C VAL A 674 -2.84 15.05 5.03
N VAL A 675 -3.11 16.17 4.40
CA VAL A 675 -3.62 17.38 5.04
C VAL A 675 -5.14 17.28 5.18
N GLY A 676 -5.63 17.35 6.42
CA GLY A 676 -7.05 17.15 6.77
C GLY A 676 -7.29 15.99 7.74
N ILE A 677 -6.39 15.01 7.82
CA ILE A 677 -6.48 13.94 8.82
C ILE A 677 -6.45 14.56 10.24
N ALA A 678 -7.33 14.07 11.11
CA ALA A 678 -7.53 14.57 12.46
C ALA A 678 -7.84 16.09 12.53
N GLY A 679 -8.32 16.67 11.42
CA GLY A 679 -8.67 18.09 11.31
C GLY A 679 -7.49 19.04 11.11
N PHE A 680 -6.29 18.53 10.84
CA PHE A 680 -5.10 19.31 10.45
C PHE A 680 -4.18 18.56 9.49
N ALA A 681 -3.46 17.53 9.92
CA ALA A 681 -2.66 16.70 9.06
C ALA A 681 -2.23 15.41 9.78
N GLY A 682 -1.92 14.35 9.02
CA GLY A 682 -1.47 13.10 9.60
C GLY A 682 -0.75 12.19 8.63
N HIS A 683 0.15 11.37 9.17
CA HIS A 683 0.83 10.33 8.42
C HIS A 683 -0.15 9.23 8.01
N ILE A 684 0.05 8.68 6.81
CA ILE A 684 -0.75 7.57 6.31
C ILE A 684 -0.01 6.23 6.41
N LEU A 685 -0.80 5.14 6.50
CA LEU A 685 -0.34 3.76 6.49
C LEU A 685 0.73 3.44 7.55
N THR A 686 0.74 4.22 8.64
CA THR A 686 1.65 4.02 9.76
C THR A 686 1.44 2.65 10.42
N GLY A 687 2.54 1.94 10.69
CA GLY A 687 2.51 0.62 11.31
C GLY A 687 2.28 -0.54 10.37
N TYR A 688 2.21 -0.29 9.07
CA TYR A 688 2.26 -1.36 8.08
C TYR A 688 3.68 -1.94 8.01
N ASP A 689 3.80 -3.19 7.63
CA ASP A 689 5.09 -3.82 7.37
C ASP A 689 5.87 -3.06 6.28
N ARG A 690 7.21 -3.01 6.37
CA ARG A 690 8.06 -2.29 5.40
C ARG A 690 7.87 -2.73 3.95
N TYR A 691 7.54 -4.00 3.74
CA TYR A 691 7.34 -4.61 2.42
C TYR A 691 5.87 -4.64 1.98
N ALA A 692 4.95 -4.17 2.83
CA ALA A 692 3.56 -4.03 2.43
C ALA A 692 3.43 -3.03 1.28
N THR A 693 2.60 -3.35 0.32
CA THR A 693 2.32 -2.46 -0.82
C THR A 693 1.38 -1.30 -0.47
N GLY A 694 0.62 -1.46 0.61
CA GLY A 694 -0.39 -0.48 1.02
C GLY A 694 -1.63 -0.45 0.10
N TYR A 695 -2.49 0.52 0.33
CA TYR A 695 -3.67 0.75 -0.50
C TYR A 695 -3.24 1.26 -1.88
N LEU A 696 -3.65 0.58 -2.95
CA LEU A 696 -3.28 0.91 -4.34
C LEU A 696 -1.75 1.14 -4.50
N TRP A 697 -0.93 0.29 -3.92
CA TRP A 697 0.55 0.32 -3.97
C TRP A 697 1.22 1.57 -3.37
N ARG A 698 0.53 2.41 -2.62
CA ARG A 698 1.06 3.66 -2.06
C ARG A 698 2.32 3.52 -1.19
N LEU A 699 2.60 2.36 -0.62
CA LEU A 699 3.84 2.10 0.14
C LEU A 699 5.02 1.63 -0.73
N ALA A 700 4.76 1.28 -2.00
CA ALA A 700 5.72 0.71 -2.93
C ALA A 700 5.99 1.61 -4.15
N THR A 701 5.35 2.77 -4.25
CA THR A 701 5.45 3.70 -5.39
C THR A 701 5.92 5.06 -4.94
N THR A 702 6.70 5.72 -5.80
CA THR A 702 6.92 7.17 -5.69
C THR A 702 5.64 7.89 -6.11
N GLN A 703 5.28 8.95 -5.40
CA GLN A 703 4.05 9.69 -5.65
C GLN A 703 4.14 11.11 -5.11
N ASP A 704 3.30 11.99 -5.65
CA ASP A 704 3.14 13.32 -5.12
C ASP A 704 2.24 13.30 -3.88
N GLU A 705 2.62 14.05 -2.87
CA GLU A 705 1.91 14.18 -1.62
C GLU A 705 1.67 15.65 -1.28
N SER A 706 0.73 15.94 -0.42
CA SER A 706 0.53 17.31 0.05
C SER A 706 1.64 17.77 0.97
N ALA A 707 2.24 16.85 1.72
CA ALA A 707 3.41 17.12 2.53
C ALA A 707 4.19 15.83 2.86
N VAL A 708 5.45 16.03 3.27
CA VAL A 708 6.35 15.01 3.82
C VAL A 708 6.97 15.52 5.12
N THR A 709 7.50 14.61 5.94
CA THR A 709 8.04 14.99 7.26
C THR A 709 9.43 15.59 7.19
N GLY A 710 9.69 16.61 8.00
CA GLY A 710 11.00 17.22 8.21
C GLY A 710 12.05 16.31 8.85
N ALA A 711 11.66 15.11 9.28
CA ALA A 711 12.62 14.13 9.80
C ALA A 711 13.61 13.64 8.74
N CYS A 712 13.21 13.65 7.44
CA CYS A 712 14.10 13.47 6.29
C CYS A 712 13.45 14.13 5.07
N LEU A 713 13.87 15.37 4.76
CA LEU A 713 13.28 16.21 3.74
C LEU A 713 14.38 16.90 2.93
N MET A 714 14.41 16.64 1.63
CA MET A 714 15.33 17.28 0.69
C MET A 714 14.61 18.41 -0.06
N VAL A 715 15.31 19.53 -0.25
CA VAL A 715 14.83 20.69 -1.01
C VAL A 715 15.97 21.31 -1.81
N LYS A 716 15.69 21.85 -3.01
CA LYS A 716 16.66 22.70 -3.70
C LYS A 716 16.96 23.93 -2.85
N ARG A 717 18.23 24.33 -2.80
CA ARG A 717 18.62 25.59 -2.13
C ARG A 717 17.81 26.77 -2.67
N SER A 718 17.68 26.90 -4.00
CA SER A 718 16.93 28.00 -4.62
C SER A 718 15.46 28.04 -4.16
N VAL A 719 14.81 26.89 -4.01
CA VAL A 719 13.43 26.81 -3.51
C VAL A 719 13.37 27.15 -2.03
N PHE A 720 14.34 26.68 -1.23
CA PHE A 720 14.43 27.03 0.20
C PHE A 720 14.59 28.55 0.40
N GLU A 721 15.45 29.19 -0.40
CA GLU A 721 15.68 30.63 -0.36
C GLU A 721 14.45 31.42 -0.87
N GLU A 722 13.79 30.98 -1.94
CA GLU A 722 12.56 31.57 -2.47
C GLU A 722 11.42 31.53 -1.43
N LEU A 723 11.34 30.45 -0.66
CA LEU A 723 10.39 30.29 0.43
C LEU A 723 10.81 31.03 1.72
N HIS A 724 11.99 31.67 1.73
CA HIS A 724 12.58 32.31 2.92
C HIS A 724 12.78 31.35 4.10
N GLY A 725 13.06 30.07 3.81
CA GLY A 725 13.21 29.00 4.80
C GLY A 725 11.89 28.54 5.41
N LEU A 726 11.99 27.87 6.56
CA LEU A 726 10.84 27.45 7.36
C LEU A 726 10.22 28.64 8.10
N ASP A 727 8.91 28.63 8.30
CA ASP A 727 8.22 29.64 9.10
C ASP A 727 8.46 29.42 10.61
N GLU A 728 9.15 30.35 11.24
CA GLU A 728 9.53 30.24 12.65
C GLU A 728 8.35 30.36 13.62
N SER A 729 7.17 30.75 13.15
CA SER A 729 5.93 30.71 13.96
C SER A 729 5.46 29.28 14.24
N PHE A 730 5.88 28.31 13.42
CA PHE A 730 5.75 26.88 13.67
C PHE A 730 7.05 26.35 14.29
N ALA A 731 7.14 26.47 15.60
CA ALA A 731 8.40 26.20 16.30
C ALA A 731 8.73 24.71 16.40
N VAL A 732 7.72 23.82 16.42
CA VAL A 732 7.92 22.39 16.68
C VAL A 732 7.06 21.49 15.80
N GLY A 733 5.76 21.71 15.74
CA GLY A 733 4.84 20.92 14.92
C GLY A 733 4.40 21.66 13.67
N LEU A 734 4.05 20.91 12.62
CA LEU A 734 3.47 21.43 11.39
C LEU A 734 4.38 22.37 10.56
N ASN A 735 5.61 22.57 10.97
CA ASN A 735 6.61 23.39 10.24
C ASN A 735 6.96 22.79 8.87
N ASP A 736 7.14 21.49 8.83
CA ASP A 736 7.39 20.72 7.60
C ASP A 736 6.17 20.73 6.67
N ILE A 737 4.98 20.64 7.23
CA ILE A 737 3.73 20.66 6.46
C ILE A 737 3.48 22.06 5.88
N ASP A 738 3.66 23.12 6.69
CA ASP A 738 3.60 24.49 6.22
C ASP A 738 4.61 24.74 5.08
N PHE A 739 5.84 24.26 5.24
CA PHE A 739 6.89 24.40 4.25
C PHE A 739 6.51 23.72 2.93
N CYS A 740 6.00 22.49 3.00
CA CYS A 740 5.51 21.77 1.82
C CYS A 740 4.33 22.49 1.14
N LEU A 741 3.36 22.98 1.90
CA LEU A 741 2.20 23.69 1.33
C LEU A 741 2.61 25.03 0.68
N ARG A 742 3.62 25.73 1.23
CA ARG A 742 4.18 26.94 0.60
C ARG A 742 4.90 26.59 -0.70
N ALA A 743 5.66 25.49 -0.75
CA ALA A 743 6.29 25.03 -2.00
C ALA A 743 5.23 24.70 -3.07
N ARG A 744 4.14 24.04 -2.67
CA ARG A 744 3.01 23.78 -3.57
C ARG A 744 2.31 25.05 -4.06
N ALA A 745 2.23 26.09 -3.23
CA ALA A 745 1.68 27.39 -3.65
C ALA A 745 2.54 28.09 -4.72
N LEU A 746 3.85 27.73 -4.82
CA LEU A 746 4.73 28.12 -5.93
C LEU A 746 4.55 27.23 -7.19
N GLY A 747 3.59 26.30 -7.19
CA GLY A 747 3.39 25.36 -8.28
C GLY A 747 4.39 24.18 -8.28
N LYS A 748 5.13 23.96 -7.18
CA LYS A 748 6.08 22.85 -7.06
C LYS A 748 5.42 21.60 -6.50
N LEU A 749 5.85 20.44 -6.98
CA LEU A 749 5.47 19.14 -6.45
C LEU A 749 6.23 18.84 -5.15
N VAL A 750 5.59 18.10 -4.27
CA VAL A 750 6.19 17.50 -3.07
C VAL A 750 6.12 15.99 -3.25
N VAL A 751 7.27 15.37 -3.44
CA VAL A 751 7.39 13.97 -3.82
C VAL A 751 7.74 13.12 -2.61
N PHE A 752 7.04 12.02 -2.41
CA PHE A 752 7.44 10.93 -1.51
C PHE A 752 8.06 9.81 -2.34
N THR A 753 9.24 9.30 -1.94
CA THR A 753 9.85 8.14 -2.58
C THR A 753 10.17 7.03 -1.57
N PRO A 754 9.67 5.79 -1.78
CA PRO A 754 10.01 4.65 -0.94
C PRO A 754 11.42 4.12 -1.19
N GLU A 755 12.07 4.55 -2.28
CA GLU A 755 13.42 4.13 -2.66
C GLU A 755 14.51 4.79 -1.79
N ALA A 756 14.20 5.88 -1.10
CA ALA A 756 14.98 6.41 0.00
C ALA A 756 14.37 5.93 1.31
N CYS A 757 15.06 5.04 2.03
CA CYS A 757 14.53 4.42 3.24
C CYS A 757 15.51 4.52 4.41
N LEU A 758 15.02 5.02 5.55
CA LEU A 758 15.79 5.17 6.78
C LEU A 758 14.98 4.64 7.98
N TYR A 759 15.68 4.21 9.03
CA TYR A 759 15.06 4.13 10.36
C TYR A 759 14.97 5.52 10.98
N HIS A 760 13.92 5.76 11.78
CA HIS A 760 13.76 6.95 12.60
C HIS A 760 13.31 6.53 14.00
N TYR A 761 14.17 6.74 14.98
CA TYR A 761 14.04 6.22 16.35
C TYR A 761 13.15 7.08 17.25
N GLU A 762 12.39 7.96 16.69
CA GLU A 762 11.43 8.94 17.20
C GLU A 762 11.30 9.10 18.73
N SER A 763 11.16 10.34 19.17
CA SER A 763 10.86 10.73 20.56
C SER A 763 11.97 10.48 21.59
N LYS A 764 13.19 10.14 21.21
CA LYS A 764 14.29 9.97 22.16
C LYS A 764 14.79 11.29 22.69
N SER A 765 14.99 12.28 21.84
CA SER A 765 15.52 13.59 22.21
C SER A 765 14.47 14.53 22.80
N ARG A 766 13.24 14.53 22.30
CA ARG A 766 12.18 15.47 22.66
C ARG A 766 11.14 14.92 23.64
N GLY A 767 11.02 13.60 23.73
CA GLY A 767 9.98 12.92 24.49
C GLY A 767 8.56 13.12 23.92
N LEU A 768 7.56 12.48 24.53
CA LEU A 768 6.18 12.57 24.08
C LEU A 768 5.56 13.94 24.39
N GLU A 769 4.61 14.38 23.54
CA GLU A 769 3.78 15.60 23.72
C GLU A 769 2.70 15.38 24.80
N ASN A 770 3.11 15.01 26.03
CA ASN A 770 2.21 14.58 27.09
C ASN A 770 2.05 15.59 28.27
N THR A 771 2.87 16.64 28.30
CA THR A 771 2.71 17.68 29.32
C THR A 771 1.66 18.74 28.93
N PRO A 772 1.01 19.42 29.88
CA PRO A 772 0.03 20.47 29.59
C PRO A 772 0.61 21.60 28.72
N GLU A 773 1.87 22.01 28.98
CA GLU A 773 2.56 23.07 28.25
C GLU A 773 2.82 22.67 26.78
N LYS A 774 3.31 21.44 26.56
CA LYS A 774 3.55 20.91 25.21
C LYS A 774 2.24 20.80 24.44
N LYS A 775 1.17 20.31 25.08
CA LYS A 775 -0.18 20.24 24.46
C LYS A 775 -0.73 21.63 24.13
N ALA A 776 -0.55 22.60 25.00
CA ALA A 776 -1.02 23.96 24.77
C ALA A 776 -0.25 24.64 23.63
N ARG A 777 1.07 24.40 23.51
CA ARG A 777 1.87 24.85 22.36
C ARG A 777 1.38 24.21 21.07
N LEU A 778 1.28 22.87 21.02
CA LEU A 778 0.79 22.16 19.84
C LEU A 778 -0.60 22.65 19.41
N GLN A 779 -1.51 22.90 20.38
CA GLN A 779 -2.84 23.41 20.07
C GLN A 779 -2.77 24.79 19.40
N LYS A 780 -1.89 25.68 19.83
CA LYS A 780 -1.68 27.00 19.18
C LYS A 780 -1.17 26.85 17.76
N GLU A 781 -0.20 25.97 17.53
CA GLU A 781 0.32 25.69 16.18
C GLU A 781 -0.78 25.09 15.28
N VAL A 782 -1.60 24.17 15.79
CA VAL A 782 -2.74 23.60 15.07
C VAL A 782 -3.79 24.67 14.73
N ASP A 783 -4.13 25.55 15.70
CA ASP A 783 -5.11 26.60 15.47
C ASP A 783 -4.60 27.61 14.42
N HIS A 784 -3.31 28.00 14.50
CA HIS A 784 -2.65 28.84 13.50
C HIS A 784 -2.64 28.19 12.11
N PHE A 785 -2.33 26.90 12.04
CA PHE A 785 -2.35 26.13 10.81
C PHE A 785 -3.76 26.06 10.19
N ARG A 786 -4.77 25.79 11.01
CA ARG A 786 -6.17 25.74 10.56
C ARG A 786 -6.67 27.07 10.02
N GLU A 787 -6.24 28.17 10.61
CA GLU A 787 -6.58 29.51 10.15
C GLU A 787 -5.92 29.81 8.80
N ARG A 788 -4.58 29.54 8.69
CA ARG A 788 -3.79 29.80 7.47
C ARG A 788 -4.27 28.95 6.29
N TYR A 789 -4.56 27.68 6.52
CA TYR A 789 -4.91 26.71 5.48
C TYR A 789 -6.40 26.34 5.45
N ARG A 790 -7.26 27.21 5.94
CA ARG A 790 -8.70 26.98 6.02
C ARG A 790 -9.33 26.54 4.70
N ASP A 791 -8.98 27.19 3.60
CA ASP A 791 -9.54 26.89 2.28
C ASP A 791 -9.02 25.56 1.73
N PHE A 792 -7.77 25.24 1.99
CA PHE A 792 -7.20 23.94 1.63
C PHE A 792 -7.89 22.81 2.40
N LEU A 793 -8.06 22.97 3.71
CA LEU A 793 -8.75 21.99 4.56
C LEU A 793 -10.22 21.78 4.14
N LYS A 794 -10.90 22.84 3.71
CA LYS A 794 -12.28 22.74 3.17
C LYS A 794 -12.33 22.03 1.82
N LYS A 795 -11.38 22.29 0.93
CA LYS A 795 -11.30 21.66 -0.39
C LYS A 795 -10.92 20.17 -0.29
N GLY A 796 -10.16 19.82 0.75
CA GLY A 796 -9.58 18.49 0.94
C GLY A 796 -8.22 18.33 0.24
N ASP A 797 -7.51 17.26 0.62
CA ASP A 797 -6.22 16.92 0.07
C ASP A 797 -6.38 16.30 -1.33
N PRO A 798 -5.80 16.86 -2.40
CA PRO A 798 -5.99 16.34 -3.77
C PRO A 798 -5.39 14.95 -3.96
N TYR A 799 -4.38 14.59 -3.17
CA TYR A 799 -3.74 13.27 -3.27
C TYR A 799 -4.38 12.21 -2.35
N TYR A 800 -5.51 12.57 -1.69
CA TYR A 800 -6.25 11.65 -0.84
C TYR A 800 -7.75 11.69 -1.15
N ASN A 801 -8.27 10.57 -1.69
CA ASN A 801 -9.65 10.52 -2.15
C ASN A 801 -10.66 10.85 -1.03
N PRO A 802 -11.67 11.70 -1.27
CA PRO A 802 -12.65 12.11 -0.26
C PRO A 802 -13.56 10.96 0.25
N ASN A 803 -13.52 9.79 -0.40
CA ASN A 803 -14.20 8.57 0.05
C ASN A 803 -13.39 7.76 1.08
N LEU A 804 -12.15 8.16 1.35
CA LEU A 804 -11.30 7.59 2.39
C LEU A 804 -11.43 8.37 3.69
N SER A 805 -11.26 7.67 4.83
CA SER A 805 -11.38 8.25 6.16
C SER A 805 -10.31 9.30 6.45
N ILE A 806 -10.73 10.47 6.93
CA ILE A 806 -9.85 11.53 7.45
C ILE A 806 -9.66 11.45 8.97
N VAL A 807 -10.30 10.49 9.62
CA VAL A 807 -10.10 10.18 11.05
C VAL A 807 -9.00 9.13 11.23
N ARG A 808 -8.80 8.31 10.21
CA ARG A 808 -7.86 7.17 10.19
C ARG A 808 -6.89 7.34 9.04
N GLY A 809 -5.61 7.14 9.31
CA GLY A 809 -4.56 7.19 8.29
C GLY A 809 -4.34 5.85 7.55
N ASP A 810 -5.27 4.89 7.61
CA ASP A 810 -5.12 3.54 7.07
C ASP A 810 -5.87 3.31 5.73
N CYS A 811 -6.27 4.38 5.06
CA CYS A 811 -7.08 4.37 3.84
C CYS A 811 -8.40 3.57 3.98
N ALA A 812 -8.97 3.50 5.19
CA ALA A 812 -10.29 2.93 5.40
C ALA A 812 -11.38 3.78 4.73
N PHE A 813 -12.56 3.21 4.50
CA PHE A 813 -13.69 3.93 3.88
C PHE A 813 -14.22 5.01 4.82
N ARG A 814 -14.52 6.17 4.26
CA ARG A 814 -15.18 7.27 4.97
C ARG A 814 -16.67 6.95 5.11
N MET A 815 -17.10 6.63 6.30
CA MET A 815 -18.47 6.25 6.61
C MET A 815 -19.35 7.47 6.93
N ALA A 816 -20.67 7.33 6.84
CA ALA A 816 -21.61 8.41 7.06
C ALA A 816 -21.50 9.11 8.43
N TYR A 817 -21.06 8.39 9.47
CA TYR A 817 -20.84 8.98 10.79
C TYR A 817 -19.67 9.97 10.81
N GLU A 818 -18.63 9.75 10.00
CA GLU A 818 -17.49 10.69 9.88
C GLU A 818 -17.91 11.99 9.16
N LYS A 819 -18.88 11.92 8.24
CA LYS A 819 -19.41 13.09 7.51
C LYS A 819 -20.27 14.00 8.40
N LYS A 820 -20.77 13.51 9.54
CA LYS A 820 -21.58 14.30 10.49
C LYS A 820 -20.75 15.11 11.47
N ASP A 821 -19.50 14.68 11.69
CA ASP A 821 -18.57 15.32 12.63
C ASP A 821 -17.65 16.35 11.96
N GLU A 822 -17.91 16.71 10.70
CA GLU A 822 -17.31 17.87 10.05
C GLU A 822 -17.85 19.16 10.66
N ILE A 823 -17.47 19.38 11.90
CA ILE A 823 -17.58 20.70 12.49
C ILE A 823 -16.34 21.48 12.06
N VAL A 824 -16.62 22.44 11.26
CA VAL A 824 -15.80 23.58 10.80
C VAL A 824 -14.90 24.15 11.89
#